data_c49a3cf925eb49b2fac11fdf47717122
#
_entry.id   c49a3cf925eb49b2fac11fdf47717122
#
_cell.length_a   1.000
_cell.length_b   1.000
_cell.length_c   1.000
_cell.angle_alpha   90.00
_cell.angle_beta   90.00
_cell.angle_gamma   90.00
#
_symmetry.space_group_name_H-M   'P 1'
#
loop_
_entity.id
_entity.type
_entity.pdbx_description
1 polymer ?
#
loop_
_entity_poly.entity_id
_entity_poly.type
_entity_poly.pdbx_seq_one_letter_code
_entity_poly.pdbx_strand_id
1 'polypeptide(L)'
;MTQTLSQLEHSEAFIGRHIGPSSTQQQQMLETVGASSLNALIQQIVPADIQLPGPPAVGDAVTEHQALAELKAIASQNQRYKSYIGMGYSAVLTPPVILRNMLENPGWYTAYTPYQPEVSQGRLEALLNFQTLTLDLTGLDLASASLLDEATAAAEAMALAKRASKLKDANRFFVADDVHPQTLDVVRTRAETFGFDIIVDKAEKVLELDGVFGVLVQQVGTTGEVHDYSALFTELKSRKIITSVAADIMALVLLTAPGKQGADVVFGSAQRFGVPMGYGGPHAAFFACRDEFKRSMPGRIIGVSRDAAGNTALRMAMQTREQHIRREKANSNICTSQVLLANIASLYAVFHGPEGLKRIANRIHRLTNILALGLKKGGLTLRHNTWFDTLTVEVQDKAAVLERALSFGLNFRTDIHNAVGITLDETTSREDVQNLFAVLLGDDHALDIDALDKAASTDSNAIPAAVLRQDPILTHPVFNKYHSETEMMRYMHRLEKKDLALNQAMIPLGSCTMKLNAAAEMIPITWPEFAELHPFCPIEQASGYQQMIGQLSQWLVQLTGYDAVCMQPNSGAQGEYAGLLAIRHYHESRNEGSRHICLIPSSAHGTNPASAQMASMSVVVVACDKQGNIDLSDLREKAAQAGDELSCIMVTYPSTHGVYEETIREVCQIVHQYGGQVYLDGANMNAQVGITTPGYIGADVSHLNLHKTFCIPHGGGGPGMGPIGVKAHLAPFVPGHSVVQIDGVLTQNGAVSAAPFGSASILPISWMYIRMMGAEGLKQASQVAILNANYIATRLKDAYPVLYTGRDGRVAHECILDIRPLKEATGISEMDIAKRLIDYGFHAPTMSFPVAGTLMVEPTESESKVELDRFIDALLSIRAEIENVAQGKWTLEDNPLVNAPHTQAELVCNWTHDYTRELAVFPAGSEDKYWPTVKRLDDVYGDRNLFCSCV
;
A
#
# COMPACT_ATOMS: atom_id res chain seq x y z
N MET A 1 -14.10 -6.12 48.37
CA MET A 1 -12.89 -5.29 48.31
C MET A 1 -13.30 -3.96 47.72
N THR A 2 -13.04 -2.88 48.40
CA THR A 2 -13.33 -1.52 47.90
C THR A 2 -12.21 -1.16 46.91
N GLN A 3 -12.58 -1.01 45.61
CA GLN A 3 -11.68 -0.52 44.58
C GLN A 3 -11.39 0.97 44.83
N THR A 4 -10.15 1.39 44.55
CA THR A 4 -9.77 2.81 44.57
C THR A 4 -10.38 3.52 43.36
N LEU A 5 -10.50 4.86 43.41
CA LEU A 5 -10.99 5.65 42.26
C LEU A 5 -10.14 5.38 41.02
N SER A 6 -8.83 5.36 41.14
CA SER A 6 -7.90 5.06 40.03
C SER A 6 -8.15 3.68 39.39
N GLN A 7 -8.46 2.65 40.22
CA GLN A 7 -8.84 1.33 39.70
C GLN A 7 -10.20 1.37 38.99
N LEU A 8 -11.13 2.22 39.44
CA LEU A 8 -12.44 2.36 38.79
C LEU A 8 -12.37 3.19 37.49
N GLU A 9 -11.44 4.11 37.37
CA GLU A 9 -11.17 4.89 36.16
C GLU A 9 -10.68 4.01 35.04
N HIS A 10 -9.99 2.91 35.35
CA HIS A 10 -9.59 1.85 34.43
C HIS A 10 -8.98 2.40 33.10
N SER A 11 -7.95 3.25 33.20
CA SER A 11 -7.28 3.86 32.05
C SER A 11 -6.69 2.84 31.07
N GLU A 12 -6.38 1.63 31.56
CA GLU A 12 -5.83 0.52 30.78
C GLU A 12 -6.90 -0.37 30.13
N ALA A 13 -8.17 0.03 30.12
CA ALA A 13 -9.28 -0.79 29.63
C ALA A 13 -9.09 -1.28 28.18
N PHE A 14 -8.45 -0.46 27.32
CA PHE A 14 -8.22 -0.81 25.93
C PHE A 14 -7.24 -1.98 25.77
N ILE A 15 -6.23 -2.10 26.64
CA ILE A 15 -5.25 -3.19 26.57
C ILE A 15 -5.97 -4.54 26.61
N GLY A 16 -6.92 -4.72 27.54
CA GLY A 16 -7.71 -5.94 27.65
C GLY A 16 -8.74 -6.15 26.54
N ARG A 17 -9.04 -5.11 25.75
CA ARG A 17 -9.92 -5.21 24.55
C ARG A 17 -9.13 -5.53 23.28
N HIS A 18 -7.87 -5.10 23.22
CA HIS A 18 -6.99 -5.38 22.09
C HIS A 18 -6.37 -6.78 22.20
N ILE A 19 -5.87 -7.17 23.38
CA ILE A 19 -5.23 -8.46 23.62
C ILE A 19 -6.31 -9.54 23.77
N GLY A 20 -6.29 -10.55 22.87
CA GLY A 20 -7.32 -11.58 22.77
C GLY A 20 -7.42 -12.50 23.99
N PRO A 21 -6.32 -13.15 24.45
CA PRO A 21 -6.37 -14.03 25.61
C PRO A 21 -6.48 -13.25 26.93
N SER A 22 -7.46 -13.59 27.78
CA SER A 22 -7.54 -13.06 29.15
C SER A 22 -6.36 -13.53 29.98
N SER A 23 -6.10 -12.85 31.12
CA SER A 23 -5.02 -13.23 32.03
C SER A 23 -5.09 -14.71 32.47
N THR A 24 -6.29 -15.25 32.73
CA THR A 24 -6.50 -16.66 33.06
C THR A 24 -6.15 -17.56 31.86
N GLN A 25 -6.55 -17.17 30.64
CA GLN A 25 -6.23 -17.91 29.43
C GLN A 25 -4.73 -17.86 29.15
N GLN A 26 -4.07 -16.72 29.31
CA GLN A 26 -2.62 -16.59 29.21
C GLN A 26 -1.89 -17.55 30.16
N GLN A 27 -2.37 -17.68 31.41
CA GLN A 27 -1.79 -18.62 32.37
C GLN A 27 -1.94 -20.06 31.89
N GLN A 28 -3.12 -20.47 31.41
CA GLN A 28 -3.34 -21.82 30.84
C GLN A 28 -2.43 -22.08 29.61
N MET A 29 -2.23 -21.09 28.77
CA MET A 29 -1.34 -21.20 27.63
C MET A 29 0.12 -21.31 28.04
N LEU A 30 0.55 -20.52 29.07
CA LEU A 30 1.88 -20.62 29.67
C LEU A 30 2.16 -21.99 30.25
N GLU A 31 1.19 -22.57 30.97
CA GLU A 31 1.27 -23.95 31.49
C GLU A 31 1.46 -24.96 30.35
N THR A 32 0.69 -24.85 29.27
CA THR A 32 0.81 -25.70 28.07
C THR A 32 2.19 -25.59 27.42
N VAL A 33 2.72 -24.36 27.33
CA VAL A 33 4.05 -24.09 26.79
C VAL A 33 5.17 -24.47 27.76
N GLY A 34 4.89 -24.60 29.07
CA GLY A 34 5.87 -24.92 30.12
C GLY A 34 6.70 -23.71 30.59
N ALA A 35 6.08 -22.54 30.64
CA ALA A 35 6.69 -21.32 31.18
C ALA A 35 5.91 -20.81 32.39
N SER A 36 6.61 -20.23 33.39
CA SER A 36 5.98 -19.78 34.65
C SER A 36 5.31 -18.39 34.51
N SER A 37 5.70 -17.60 33.56
CA SER A 37 5.18 -16.25 33.28
C SER A 37 5.56 -15.78 31.89
N LEU A 38 4.92 -14.69 31.37
CA LEU A 38 5.31 -14.04 30.13
C LEU A 38 6.78 -13.63 30.14
N ASN A 39 7.25 -13.02 31.23
CA ASN A 39 8.65 -12.62 31.33
C ASN A 39 9.62 -13.83 31.33
N ALA A 40 9.25 -14.93 32.00
CA ALA A 40 10.06 -16.14 31.93
C ALA A 40 10.11 -16.74 30.54
N LEU A 41 9.01 -16.70 29.78
CA LEU A 41 8.96 -17.13 28.39
C LEU A 41 9.87 -16.27 27.53
N ILE A 42 9.83 -14.94 27.67
CA ILE A 42 10.70 -14.02 26.91
C ILE A 42 12.19 -14.27 27.22
N GLN A 43 12.54 -14.51 28.49
CA GLN A 43 13.91 -14.85 28.87
C GLN A 43 14.42 -16.15 28.26
N GLN A 44 13.52 -17.13 28.00
CA GLN A 44 13.88 -18.39 27.34
C GLN A 44 14.09 -18.19 25.81
N ILE A 45 13.45 -17.19 25.20
CA ILE A 45 13.40 -17.03 23.73
C ILE A 45 14.35 -15.97 23.23
N VAL A 46 14.36 -14.79 23.87
CA VAL A 46 15.09 -13.61 23.39
C VAL A 46 16.53 -13.60 23.99
N PRO A 47 17.58 -13.43 23.19
CA PRO A 47 18.95 -13.31 23.69
C PRO A 47 19.07 -12.20 24.76
N ALA A 48 19.79 -12.48 25.84
CA ALA A 48 19.85 -11.58 27.01
C ALA A 48 20.52 -10.23 26.69
N ASP A 49 21.47 -10.22 25.78
CA ASP A 49 22.26 -9.04 25.37
C ASP A 49 21.48 -8.04 24.52
N ILE A 50 20.31 -8.43 23.97
CA ILE A 50 19.42 -7.55 23.22
C ILE A 50 18.15 -7.17 23.98
N GLN A 51 17.89 -7.70 25.16
CA GLN A 51 16.73 -7.35 25.98
C GLN A 51 16.86 -5.93 26.55
N LEU A 52 15.79 -5.15 26.39
CA LEU A 52 15.73 -3.79 26.95
C LEU A 52 15.68 -3.81 28.49
N PRO A 53 16.34 -2.87 29.18
CA PRO A 53 16.34 -2.80 30.64
C PRO A 53 15.00 -2.34 31.24
N GLY A 54 14.12 -1.75 30.46
CA GLY A 54 12.84 -1.20 30.89
C GLY A 54 11.86 -0.98 29.74
N PRO A 55 10.63 -0.56 30.02
CA PRO A 55 9.61 -0.25 29.04
C PRO A 55 9.99 0.98 28.20
N PRO A 56 9.43 1.14 26.98
CA PRO A 56 9.68 2.29 26.13
C PRO A 56 9.06 3.58 26.71
N ALA A 57 9.68 4.73 26.46
CA ALA A 57 9.24 6.02 26.97
C ALA A 57 8.11 6.65 26.11
N VAL A 58 6.97 5.97 25.98
CA VAL A 58 5.80 6.45 25.20
C VAL A 58 4.63 6.88 26.08
N GLY A 59 4.79 6.85 27.42
CA GLY A 59 3.77 7.21 28.40
C GLY A 59 2.81 6.09 28.76
N ASP A 60 1.89 6.39 29.66
CA ASP A 60 0.89 5.45 30.16
C ASP A 60 -0.31 5.34 29.21
N ALA A 61 -1.01 4.21 29.28
CA ALA A 61 -2.24 3.98 28.55
C ALA A 61 -3.35 4.97 28.96
N VAL A 62 -4.22 5.29 27.99
CA VAL A 62 -5.46 6.05 28.26
C VAL A 62 -6.66 5.32 27.70
N THR A 63 -7.86 5.70 28.14
CA THR A 63 -9.11 5.14 27.61
C THR A 63 -9.33 5.57 26.16
N GLU A 64 -10.13 4.80 25.40
CA GLU A 64 -10.55 5.14 24.02
C GLU A 64 -11.13 6.56 23.94
N HIS A 65 -11.97 6.92 24.92
CA HIS A 65 -12.60 8.25 24.96
C HIS A 65 -11.57 9.38 25.15
N GLN A 66 -10.60 9.19 26.03
CA GLN A 66 -9.53 10.17 26.25
C GLN A 66 -8.65 10.32 25.03
N ALA A 67 -8.22 9.21 24.39
CA ALA A 67 -7.40 9.23 23.18
C ALA A 67 -8.12 9.96 22.03
N LEU A 68 -9.41 9.66 21.81
CA LEU A 68 -10.23 10.36 20.81
C LEU A 68 -10.35 11.85 21.12
N ALA A 69 -10.53 12.24 22.39
CA ALA A 69 -10.63 13.64 22.77
C ALA A 69 -9.29 14.39 22.59
N GLU A 70 -8.17 13.77 22.98
CA GLU A 70 -6.83 14.32 22.76
C GLU A 70 -6.54 14.52 21.27
N LEU A 71 -6.79 13.48 20.47
CA LEU A 71 -6.54 13.57 19.01
C LEU A 71 -7.49 14.56 18.32
N LYS A 72 -8.74 14.69 18.79
CA LYS A 72 -9.67 15.70 18.27
C LYS A 72 -9.22 17.13 18.58
N ALA A 73 -8.65 17.34 19.77
CA ALA A 73 -8.07 18.64 20.13
C ALA A 73 -6.85 18.97 19.23
N ILE A 74 -6.03 18.00 18.90
CA ILE A 74 -4.92 18.15 17.94
C ILE A 74 -5.48 18.46 16.53
N ALA A 75 -6.42 17.64 16.04
CA ALA A 75 -7.03 17.79 14.72
C ALA A 75 -7.66 19.18 14.53
N SER A 76 -8.33 19.72 15.56
CA SER A 76 -8.99 21.02 15.51
C SER A 76 -8.03 22.24 15.37
N GLN A 77 -6.73 22.02 15.48
CA GLN A 77 -5.73 23.06 15.17
C GLN A 77 -5.50 23.20 13.66
N ASN A 78 -5.93 22.22 12.85
CA ASN A 78 -5.87 22.31 11.42
C ASN A 78 -6.89 23.34 10.89
N GLN A 79 -6.47 24.18 9.95
CA GLN A 79 -7.33 25.19 9.32
C GLN A 79 -7.78 24.69 7.96
N ARG A 80 -9.07 24.39 7.83
CA ARG A 80 -9.68 23.87 6.61
C ARG A 80 -10.01 25.00 5.64
N TYR A 81 -9.03 25.42 4.84
CA TYR A 81 -9.24 26.38 3.75
C TYR A 81 -9.63 25.62 2.48
N LYS A 82 -10.50 26.22 1.66
CA LYS A 82 -10.86 25.62 0.38
C LYS A 82 -9.66 25.69 -0.56
N SER A 83 -9.25 24.52 -1.06
CA SER A 83 -8.04 24.40 -1.86
C SER A 83 -8.35 24.49 -3.36
N TYR A 84 -7.66 25.40 -4.02
CA TYR A 84 -7.58 25.50 -5.49
C TYR A 84 -6.14 25.26 -5.97
N ILE A 85 -5.32 24.61 -5.16
CA ILE A 85 -3.90 24.35 -5.47
C ILE A 85 -3.78 23.38 -6.63
N GLY A 86 -4.62 22.35 -6.68
CA GLY A 86 -4.57 21.33 -7.72
C GLY A 86 -3.34 20.42 -7.59
N MET A 87 -2.48 20.42 -8.61
CA MET A 87 -1.25 19.63 -8.64
C MET A 87 -1.50 18.13 -8.38
N GLY A 88 -2.58 17.58 -8.97
CA GLY A 88 -2.93 16.17 -8.84
C GLY A 88 -3.77 15.80 -7.62
N TYR A 89 -4.16 16.77 -6.78
CA TYR A 89 -5.04 16.58 -5.62
C TYR A 89 -6.25 17.52 -5.71
N SER A 90 -7.45 16.97 -5.49
CA SER A 90 -8.72 17.68 -5.59
C SER A 90 -9.67 17.27 -4.49
N ALA A 91 -10.48 18.20 -3.99
CA ALA A 91 -11.56 17.86 -3.09
C ALA A 91 -12.65 17.05 -3.84
N VAL A 92 -13.25 16.10 -3.15
CA VAL A 92 -14.21 15.14 -3.72
C VAL A 92 -15.45 15.00 -2.83
N LEU A 93 -16.55 14.55 -3.43
CA LEU A 93 -17.77 14.18 -2.74
C LEU A 93 -17.86 12.64 -2.71
N THR A 94 -17.26 12.03 -1.68
CA THR A 94 -17.38 10.57 -1.49
C THR A 94 -18.86 10.22 -1.23
N PRO A 95 -19.48 9.36 -2.06
CA PRO A 95 -20.85 8.95 -1.81
C PRO A 95 -21.01 8.32 -0.42
N PRO A 96 -21.93 8.78 0.43
CA PRO A 96 -22.08 8.27 1.81
C PRO A 96 -22.27 6.74 1.88
N VAL A 97 -22.92 6.15 0.91
CA VAL A 97 -23.11 4.70 0.81
C VAL A 97 -21.78 3.96 0.63
N ILE A 98 -20.82 4.54 -0.10
CA ILE A 98 -19.47 3.97 -0.27
C ILE A 98 -18.63 4.21 0.98
N LEU A 99 -18.66 5.44 1.52
CA LEU A 99 -17.92 5.78 2.74
C LEU A 99 -18.25 4.79 3.87
N ARG A 100 -19.53 4.62 4.17
CA ARG A 100 -19.99 3.81 5.29
C ARG A 100 -19.85 2.30 5.07
N ASN A 101 -20.10 1.83 3.85
CA ASN A 101 -20.12 0.39 3.55
C ASN A 101 -18.78 -0.15 2.98
N MET A 102 -17.77 0.68 2.84
CA MET A 102 -16.43 0.26 2.42
C MET A 102 -15.33 0.82 3.32
N LEU A 103 -15.14 2.15 3.39
CA LEU A 103 -14.07 2.75 4.16
C LEU A 103 -14.23 2.53 5.68
N GLU A 104 -15.46 2.54 6.17
CA GLU A 104 -15.79 2.28 7.58
C GLU A 104 -16.20 0.82 7.86
N ASN A 105 -16.16 -0.06 6.86
CA ASN A 105 -16.60 -1.46 6.99
C ASN A 105 -15.40 -2.42 7.17
N PRO A 106 -15.28 -3.08 8.33
CA PRO A 106 -14.18 -4.01 8.62
C PRO A 106 -14.13 -5.20 7.65
N GLY A 107 -15.22 -5.62 7.04
CA GLY A 107 -15.23 -6.66 6.00
C GLY A 107 -14.39 -6.29 4.78
N TRP A 108 -14.15 -5.00 4.54
CA TRP A 108 -13.31 -4.50 3.45
C TRP A 108 -11.91 -4.13 3.91
N TYR A 109 -11.76 -3.34 5.00
CA TYR A 109 -10.44 -2.83 5.36
C TYR A 109 -9.58 -3.81 6.15
N THR A 110 -10.15 -4.85 6.78
CA THR A 110 -9.38 -5.84 7.55
C THR A 110 -8.89 -7.03 6.71
N ALA A 111 -9.23 -7.10 5.44
CA ALA A 111 -8.76 -8.14 4.53
C ALA A 111 -7.32 -7.89 4.05
N TYR A 112 -6.67 -8.93 3.51
CA TYR A 112 -5.32 -8.88 2.95
C TYR A 112 -5.28 -9.03 1.43
N THR A 113 -4.09 -8.97 0.86
CA THR A 113 -3.84 -9.25 -0.56
C THR A 113 -4.47 -10.59 -0.97
N PRO A 114 -5.18 -10.67 -2.09
CA PRO A 114 -5.93 -11.87 -2.48
C PRO A 114 -5.05 -13.02 -2.99
N TYR A 115 -4.05 -13.44 -2.21
CA TYR A 115 -3.20 -14.60 -2.53
C TYR A 115 -3.98 -15.91 -2.58
N GLN A 116 -5.08 -16.00 -1.82
CA GLN A 116 -6.00 -17.12 -1.86
C GLN A 116 -7.30 -16.67 -2.52
N PRO A 117 -7.42 -16.88 -3.82
CA PRO A 117 -8.52 -16.33 -4.59
C PRO A 117 -9.89 -16.90 -4.21
N GLU A 118 -9.96 -18.13 -3.70
CA GLU A 118 -11.21 -18.77 -3.31
C GLU A 118 -11.94 -18.05 -2.16
N VAL A 119 -11.21 -17.32 -1.34
CA VAL A 119 -11.74 -16.51 -0.21
C VAL A 119 -11.68 -15.00 -0.48
N SER A 120 -11.54 -14.60 -1.76
CA SER A 120 -11.27 -13.21 -2.14
C SER A 120 -11.99 -12.78 -3.42
N GLN A 121 -13.02 -13.52 -3.86
CA GLN A 121 -13.69 -13.30 -5.15
C GLN A 121 -14.37 -11.94 -5.24
N GLY A 122 -14.84 -11.37 -4.12
CA GLY A 122 -15.47 -10.05 -4.08
C GLY A 122 -14.47 -8.91 -4.28
N ARG A 123 -13.34 -8.93 -3.56
CA ARG A 123 -12.25 -7.95 -3.75
C ARG A 123 -11.65 -8.04 -5.15
N LEU A 124 -11.46 -9.24 -5.65
CA LEU A 124 -10.97 -9.48 -7.01
C LEU A 124 -11.92 -8.92 -8.06
N GLU A 125 -13.24 -9.05 -7.87
CA GLU A 125 -14.23 -8.44 -8.76
C GLU A 125 -14.17 -6.90 -8.72
N ALA A 126 -14.05 -6.29 -7.54
CA ALA A 126 -13.92 -4.84 -7.41
C ALA A 126 -12.63 -4.32 -8.07
N LEU A 127 -11.52 -5.04 -7.93
CA LEU A 127 -10.26 -4.70 -8.62
C LEU A 127 -10.34 -4.90 -10.14
N LEU A 128 -11.08 -5.91 -10.60
CA LEU A 128 -11.32 -6.12 -12.02
C LEU A 128 -12.15 -4.99 -12.62
N ASN A 129 -13.13 -4.47 -11.85
CA ASN A 129 -13.87 -3.26 -12.22
C ASN A 129 -12.92 -2.06 -12.37
N PHE A 130 -11.96 -1.90 -11.44
CA PHE A 130 -10.95 -0.84 -11.51
C PHE A 130 -10.04 -0.96 -12.74
N GLN A 131 -9.60 -2.17 -13.07
CA GLN A 131 -8.82 -2.42 -14.29
C GLN A 131 -9.64 -2.09 -15.55
N THR A 132 -10.91 -2.50 -15.59
CA THR A 132 -11.81 -2.23 -16.71
C THR A 132 -12.07 -0.73 -16.89
N LEU A 133 -12.31 -0.01 -15.77
CA LEU A 133 -12.39 1.44 -15.74
C LEU A 133 -11.14 2.10 -16.34
N THR A 134 -9.97 1.63 -15.91
CA THR A 134 -8.67 2.16 -16.37
C THR A 134 -8.47 1.91 -17.88
N LEU A 135 -8.75 0.70 -18.35
CA LEU A 135 -8.64 0.35 -19.78
C LEU A 135 -9.54 1.20 -20.65
N ASP A 136 -10.77 1.38 -20.22
CA ASP A 136 -11.77 2.13 -20.99
C ASP A 136 -11.41 3.62 -21.09
N LEU A 137 -11.03 4.24 -19.97
CA LEU A 137 -10.66 5.66 -19.97
C LEU A 137 -9.33 5.94 -20.69
N THR A 138 -8.35 5.04 -20.57
CA THR A 138 -7.02 5.22 -21.14
C THR A 138 -6.90 4.75 -22.59
N GLY A 139 -7.78 3.85 -23.05
CA GLY A 139 -7.75 3.27 -24.39
C GLY A 139 -6.55 2.34 -24.64
N LEU A 140 -6.05 1.68 -23.60
CA LEU A 140 -4.95 0.73 -23.65
C LEU A 140 -5.42 -0.71 -23.40
N ASP A 141 -4.52 -1.68 -23.49
CA ASP A 141 -4.85 -3.09 -23.59
C ASP A 141 -4.78 -3.83 -22.24
N LEU A 142 -3.93 -3.39 -21.31
CA LEU A 142 -3.67 -4.03 -20.05
C LEU A 142 -3.51 -3.00 -18.93
N ALA A 143 -4.20 -3.20 -17.80
CA ALA A 143 -4.12 -2.35 -16.61
C ALA A 143 -3.69 -3.14 -15.37
N SER A 144 -2.97 -2.49 -14.46
CA SER A 144 -2.69 -3.02 -13.12
C SER A 144 -3.88 -2.84 -12.18
N ALA A 145 -3.91 -3.63 -11.12
CA ALA A 145 -4.92 -3.49 -10.06
C ALA A 145 -4.79 -2.17 -9.28
N SER A 146 -3.57 -1.70 -9.04
CA SER A 146 -3.23 -0.35 -8.54
C SER A 146 -1.72 -0.17 -8.45
N LEU A 147 -1.25 1.08 -8.29
CA LEU A 147 0.09 1.44 -7.82
C LEU A 147 -0.01 2.38 -6.61
N LEU A 148 1.16 2.84 -6.09
CA LEU A 148 1.23 3.55 -4.80
C LEU A 148 0.71 4.99 -4.88
N ASP A 149 1.19 5.77 -5.87
CA ASP A 149 0.73 7.12 -6.21
C ASP A 149 1.16 7.49 -7.63
N GLU A 150 0.76 8.66 -8.12
CA GLU A 150 1.08 9.09 -9.50
C GLU A 150 2.59 9.24 -9.73
N ALA A 151 3.32 9.83 -8.79
CA ALA A 151 4.75 10.06 -8.95
C ALA A 151 5.56 8.76 -8.96
N THR A 152 5.21 7.80 -8.11
CA THR A 152 5.83 6.46 -8.16
C THR A 152 5.44 5.70 -9.41
N ALA A 153 4.21 5.86 -9.91
CA ALA A 153 3.78 5.30 -11.18
C ALA A 153 4.58 5.89 -12.36
N ALA A 154 4.91 7.18 -12.33
CA ALA A 154 5.79 7.82 -13.31
C ALA A 154 7.20 7.20 -13.32
N ALA A 155 7.79 6.99 -12.15
CA ALA A 155 9.09 6.34 -12.01
C ALA A 155 9.06 4.89 -12.51
N GLU A 156 7.97 4.16 -12.27
CA GLU A 156 7.76 2.81 -12.81
C GLU A 156 7.57 2.83 -14.33
N ALA A 157 6.91 3.85 -14.90
CA ALA A 157 6.77 4.03 -16.35
C ALA A 157 8.13 4.28 -17.02
N MET A 158 9.01 5.10 -16.41
CA MET A 158 10.38 5.30 -16.88
C MET A 158 11.16 3.97 -16.86
N ALA A 159 11.09 3.21 -15.77
CA ALA A 159 11.75 1.93 -15.65
C ALA A 159 11.21 0.90 -16.66
N LEU A 160 9.89 0.86 -16.90
CA LEU A 160 9.28 0.05 -17.96
C LEU A 160 9.79 0.46 -19.34
N ALA A 161 9.83 1.76 -19.63
CA ALA A 161 10.31 2.28 -20.92
C ALA A 161 11.74 1.81 -21.19
N LYS A 162 12.65 1.88 -20.19
CA LYS A 162 14.03 1.40 -20.36
C LYS A 162 14.09 -0.12 -20.59
N ARG A 163 13.36 -0.91 -19.79
CA ARG A 163 13.34 -2.39 -19.94
C ARG A 163 12.82 -2.83 -21.31
N ALA A 164 11.78 -2.15 -21.81
CA ALA A 164 11.13 -2.47 -23.06
C ALA A 164 11.79 -1.85 -24.28
N SER A 165 12.66 -0.84 -24.10
CA SER A 165 13.31 -0.11 -25.18
C SER A 165 14.13 -1.00 -26.10
N LYS A 166 13.96 -0.78 -27.41
CA LYS A 166 14.81 -1.36 -28.46
C LYS A 166 16.10 -0.58 -28.68
N LEU A 167 16.20 0.64 -28.13
CA LEU A 167 17.35 1.53 -28.20
C LEU A 167 18.30 1.25 -27.01
N LYS A 168 19.16 0.24 -27.14
CA LYS A 168 19.96 -0.29 -26.01
C LYS A 168 20.93 0.74 -25.42
N ASP A 169 21.54 1.57 -26.28
CA ASP A 169 22.53 2.57 -25.89
C ASP A 169 21.93 3.91 -25.46
N ALA A 170 20.61 4.07 -25.60
CA ALA A 170 19.90 5.27 -25.17
C ALA A 170 19.84 5.31 -23.64
N ASN A 171 20.24 6.44 -23.04
CA ASN A 171 20.29 6.64 -21.58
C ASN A 171 19.54 7.88 -21.11
N ARG A 172 18.85 8.57 -22.02
CA ARG A 172 18.10 9.79 -21.71
C ARG A 172 16.61 9.49 -21.58
N PHE A 173 16.01 10.03 -20.52
CA PHE A 173 14.56 10.06 -20.36
C PHE A 173 14.10 11.51 -20.40
N PHE A 174 13.17 11.82 -21.27
CA PHE A 174 12.65 13.16 -21.44
C PHE A 174 11.38 13.34 -20.64
N VAL A 175 11.26 14.48 -19.94
CA VAL A 175 10.09 14.86 -19.17
C VAL A 175 9.65 16.25 -19.64
N ALA A 176 8.37 16.38 -20.02
CA ALA A 176 7.84 17.69 -20.41
C ALA A 176 7.85 18.66 -19.20
N ASP A 177 8.11 19.95 -19.44
CA ASP A 177 8.25 20.98 -18.41
C ASP A 177 6.94 21.30 -17.67
N ASP A 178 5.80 20.80 -18.19
CA ASP A 178 4.47 20.92 -17.60
C ASP A 178 4.02 19.69 -16.80
N VAL A 179 4.91 18.74 -16.51
CA VAL A 179 4.68 17.64 -15.56
C VAL A 179 4.66 18.19 -14.13
N HIS A 180 3.84 17.62 -13.24
CA HIS A 180 3.78 18.03 -11.84
C HIS A 180 5.16 17.96 -11.17
N PRO A 181 5.56 19.00 -10.39
CA PRO A 181 6.91 19.08 -9.81
C PRO A 181 7.23 17.92 -8.86
N GLN A 182 6.26 17.45 -8.05
CA GLN A 182 6.45 16.28 -7.19
C GLN A 182 6.63 14.99 -7.99
N THR A 183 6.02 14.87 -9.16
CA THR A 183 6.19 13.72 -10.06
C THR A 183 7.59 13.72 -10.66
N LEU A 184 8.05 14.89 -11.13
CA LEU A 184 9.41 15.06 -11.64
C LEU A 184 10.46 14.76 -10.56
N ASP A 185 10.22 15.14 -9.30
CA ASP A 185 11.13 14.88 -8.17
C ASP A 185 11.35 13.38 -7.97
N VAL A 186 10.29 12.58 -7.89
CA VAL A 186 10.39 11.11 -7.73
C VAL A 186 11.02 10.44 -8.95
N VAL A 187 10.74 10.94 -10.17
CA VAL A 187 11.38 10.45 -11.40
C VAL A 187 12.88 10.70 -11.36
N ARG A 188 13.32 11.89 -10.92
CA ARG A 188 14.75 12.23 -10.76
C ARG A 188 15.45 11.35 -9.75
N THR A 189 14.84 11.14 -8.58
CA THR A 189 15.37 10.25 -7.54
C THR A 189 15.58 8.82 -8.07
N ARG A 190 14.61 8.29 -8.82
CA ARG A 190 14.72 6.97 -9.43
C ARG A 190 15.74 6.93 -10.58
N ALA A 191 15.80 7.98 -11.39
CA ALA A 191 16.76 8.08 -12.50
C ALA A 191 18.20 8.13 -12.02
N GLU A 192 18.47 8.83 -10.91
CA GLU A 192 19.80 8.90 -10.30
C GLU A 192 20.36 7.53 -9.98
N THR A 193 19.56 6.66 -9.33
CA THR A 193 20.02 5.31 -8.98
C THR A 193 20.25 4.44 -10.21
N PHE A 194 19.51 4.63 -11.28
CA PHE A 194 19.68 3.89 -12.54
C PHE A 194 20.73 4.49 -13.48
N GLY A 195 21.27 5.67 -13.14
CA GLY A 195 22.21 6.39 -13.97
C GLY A 195 21.60 6.93 -15.26
N PHE A 196 20.29 7.30 -15.25
CA PHE A 196 19.64 7.89 -16.41
C PHE A 196 19.74 9.42 -16.38
N ASP A 197 19.97 10.02 -17.56
CA ASP A 197 19.94 11.46 -17.76
C ASP A 197 18.50 11.94 -17.91
N ILE A 198 18.01 12.78 -17.02
CA ILE A 198 16.70 13.42 -17.13
C ILE A 198 16.83 14.75 -17.83
N ILE A 199 16.10 14.90 -18.95
CA ILE A 199 16.01 16.16 -19.69
C ILE A 199 14.60 16.71 -19.50
N VAL A 200 14.51 17.98 -19.07
CA VAL A 200 13.23 18.67 -18.87
C VAL A 200 13.17 19.86 -19.81
N ASP A 201 12.21 19.85 -20.73
CA ASP A 201 11.96 20.95 -21.68
C ASP A 201 10.52 20.82 -22.21
N LYS A 202 10.10 21.75 -23.09
CA LYS A 202 8.84 21.65 -23.81
C LYS A 202 8.75 20.37 -24.61
N ALA A 203 7.57 19.74 -24.63
CA ALA A 203 7.39 18.40 -25.18
C ALA A 203 7.96 18.22 -26.60
N GLU A 204 7.82 19.24 -27.47
CA GLU A 204 8.28 19.17 -28.88
C GLU A 204 9.81 19.14 -29.00
N LYS A 205 10.54 19.63 -27.98
CA LYS A 205 12.01 19.66 -27.96
C LYS A 205 12.63 18.25 -27.93
N VAL A 206 11.89 17.24 -27.52
CA VAL A 206 12.38 15.86 -27.58
C VAL A 206 12.77 15.43 -28.99
N LEU A 207 12.15 16.01 -30.04
CA LEU A 207 12.45 15.70 -31.46
C LEU A 207 13.83 16.19 -31.92
N GLU A 208 14.44 17.13 -31.18
CA GLU A 208 15.78 17.68 -31.41
C GLU A 208 16.89 16.85 -30.73
N LEU A 209 16.53 15.82 -29.94
CA LEU A 209 17.44 15.06 -29.11
C LEU A 209 17.70 13.65 -29.64
N ASP A 210 18.94 13.18 -29.44
CA ASP A 210 19.36 11.80 -29.64
C ASP A 210 19.51 11.04 -28.32
N GLY A 211 19.49 9.72 -28.39
CA GLY A 211 19.73 8.86 -27.23
C GLY A 211 18.61 8.83 -26.19
N VAL A 212 17.39 9.24 -26.58
CA VAL A 212 16.19 9.20 -25.72
C VAL A 212 15.51 7.84 -25.87
N PHE A 213 15.30 7.13 -24.73
CA PHE A 213 14.60 5.85 -24.73
C PHE A 213 13.11 5.96 -24.39
N GLY A 214 12.71 7.04 -23.73
CA GLY A 214 11.33 7.24 -23.31
C GLY A 214 11.02 8.71 -23.02
N VAL A 215 9.73 9.04 -23.06
CA VAL A 215 9.19 10.39 -22.87
C VAL A 215 8.03 10.32 -21.88
N LEU A 216 7.95 11.31 -20.99
CA LEU A 216 6.81 11.57 -20.11
C LEU A 216 6.21 12.94 -20.43
N VAL A 217 4.90 12.96 -20.70
CA VAL A 217 4.10 14.17 -20.81
C VAL A 217 2.93 14.13 -19.83
N GLN A 218 2.35 15.29 -19.53
CA GLN A 218 1.20 15.44 -18.62
C GLN A 218 -0.07 15.84 -19.40
N GLN A 219 -1.17 15.15 -19.13
CA GLN A 219 -2.49 15.46 -19.69
C GLN A 219 -3.52 15.47 -18.53
N VAL A 220 -3.97 16.58 -18.02
CA VAL A 220 -3.77 18.02 -18.29
C VAL A 220 -2.43 18.49 -17.73
N GLY A 221 -1.74 19.42 -18.37
CA GLY A 221 -0.47 19.98 -17.88
C GLY A 221 -0.59 20.64 -16.51
N THR A 222 0.53 20.70 -15.78
CA THR A 222 0.53 21.20 -14.38
C THR A 222 0.05 22.66 -14.23
N THR A 223 0.11 23.45 -15.31
CA THR A 223 -0.40 24.82 -15.39
C THR A 223 -1.77 24.94 -16.04
N GLY A 224 -2.38 23.80 -16.40
CA GLY A 224 -3.75 23.70 -16.90
C GLY A 224 -3.89 23.51 -18.41
N GLU A 225 -2.81 23.61 -19.19
CA GLU A 225 -2.89 23.50 -20.64
C GLU A 225 -3.29 22.09 -21.10
N VAL A 226 -4.20 22.04 -22.08
CA VAL A 226 -4.62 20.80 -22.74
C VAL A 226 -3.99 20.72 -24.11
N HIS A 227 -3.19 19.68 -24.35
CA HIS A 227 -2.44 19.46 -25.58
C HIS A 227 -3.02 18.31 -26.42
N ASP A 228 -2.82 18.41 -27.74
CA ASP A 228 -2.95 17.26 -28.66
C ASP A 228 -1.56 16.70 -28.97
N TYR A 229 -1.26 15.55 -28.38
CA TYR A 229 0.02 14.87 -28.56
C TYR A 229 0.04 13.87 -29.73
N SER A 230 -1.04 13.76 -30.54
CA SER A 230 -1.18 12.72 -31.58
C SER A 230 -0.04 12.75 -32.59
N ALA A 231 0.33 13.94 -33.07
CA ALA A 231 1.43 14.10 -34.02
C ALA A 231 2.79 13.78 -33.40
N LEU A 232 3.03 14.24 -32.16
CA LEU A 232 4.26 13.96 -31.42
C LEU A 232 4.44 12.46 -31.20
N PHE A 233 3.40 11.76 -30.72
CA PHE A 233 3.47 10.32 -30.48
C PHE A 233 3.68 9.52 -31.76
N THR A 234 3.11 9.95 -32.90
CA THR A 234 3.36 9.33 -34.20
C THR A 234 4.84 9.40 -34.57
N GLU A 235 5.47 10.55 -34.41
CA GLU A 235 6.89 10.74 -34.70
C GLU A 235 7.78 9.96 -33.71
N LEU A 236 7.51 10.02 -32.42
CA LEU A 236 8.25 9.27 -31.39
C LEU A 236 8.20 7.77 -31.64
N LYS A 237 7.04 7.25 -32.01
CA LYS A 237 6.87 5.83 -32.35
C LYS A 237 7.73 5.43 -33.56
N SER A 238 7.85 6.31 -34.58
CA SER A 238 8.74 6.07 -35.74
C SER A 238 10.20 5.94 -35.33
N ARG A 239 10.61 6.66 -34.29
CA ARG A 239 11.94 6.63 -33.65
C ARG A 239 12.09 5.53 -32.60
N LYS A 240 11.09 4.72 -32.33
CA LYS A 240 11.07 3.65 -31.31
C LYS A 240 11.25 4.17 -29.86
N ILE A 241 10.88 5.41 -29.60
CA ILE A 241 10.87 6.02 -28.28
C ILE A 241 9.52 5.70 -27.63
N ILE A 242 9.55 5.18 -26.39
CA ILE A 242 8.35 4.80 -25.66
C ILE A 242 7.71 6.04 -25.02
N THR A 243 6.41 6.18 -25.21
CA THR A 243 5.64 7.35 -24.75
C THR A 243 4.83 7.01 -23.50
N SER A 244 4.98 7.84 -22.46
CA SER A 244 4.24 7.75 -21.22
C SER A 244 3.44 9.03 -20.98
N VAL A 245 2.21 8.89 -20.50
CA VAL A 245 1.31 10.02 -20.21
C VAL A 245 0.85 9.92 -18.75
N ALA A 246 1.15 10.96 -17.97
CA ALA A 246 0.47 11.18 -16.70
C ALA A 246 -0.86 11.88 -16.99
N ALA A 247 -1.98 11.30 -16.57
CA ALA A 247 -3.32 11.75 -16.93
C ALA A 247 -4.25 11.94 -15.72
N ASP A 248 -5.03 13.01 -15.75
CA ASP A 248 -6.11 13.22 -14.79
C ASP A 248 -7.32 12.34 -15.15
N ILE A 249 -7.73 11.46 -14.22
CA ILE A 249 -8.79 10.48 -14.48
C ILE A 249 -10.16 11.14 -14.76
N MET A 250 -10.47 12.30 -14.14
CA MET A 250 -11.71 13.01 -14.39
C MET A 250 -11.70 13.73 -15.74
N ALA A 251 -10.55 14.29 -16.14
CA ALA A 251 -10.37 14.87 -17.45
C ALA A 251 -10.53 13.82 -18.58
N LEU A 252 -10.10 12.58 -18.36
CA LEU A 252 -10.26 11.49 -19.33
C LEU A 252 -11.73 11.15 -19.63
N VAL A 253 -12.67 11.57 -18.80
CA VAL A 253 -14.11 11.45 -19.10
C VAL A 253 -14.52 12.30 -20.31
N LEU A 254 -13.86 13.46 -20.51
CA LEU A 254 -14.13 14.40 -21.60
C LEU A 254 -13.04 14.43 -22.67
N LEU A 255 -11.83 13.97 -22.37
CA LEU A 255 -10.70 13.98 -23.29
C LEU A 255 -10.54 12.63 -23.98
N THR A 256 -10.13 12.67 -25.25
CA THR A 256 -9.77 11.48 -26.02
C THR A 256 -8.72 10.66 -25.26
N ALA A 257 -8.95 9.36 -25.14
CA ALA A 257 -8.05 8.44 -24.47
C ALA A 257 -6.62 8.55 -25.03
N PRO A 258 -5.59 8.75 -24.19
CA PRO A 258 -4.21 8.89 -24.67
C PRO A 258 -3.71 7.69 -25.48
N GLY A 259 -4.18 6.47 -25.18
CA GLY A 259 -3.89 5.27 -25.97
C GLY A 259 -4.37 5.37 -27.43
N LYS A 260 -5.50 6.07 -27.67
CA LYS A 260 -6.01 6.34 -29.01
C LYS A 260 -5.20 7.43 -29.74
N GLN A 261 -4.58 8.34 -28.99
CA GLN A 261 -3.64 9.32 -29.54
C GLN A 261 -2.26 8.70 -29.88
N GLY A 262 -2.00 7.48 -29.42
CA GLY A 262 -0.76 6.76 -29.71
C GLY A 262 0.15 6.50 -28.51
N ALA A 263 -0.25 6.88 -27.29
CA ALA A 263 0.51 6.60 -26.07
C ALA A 263 0.75 5.10 -25.86
N ASP A 264 1.90 4.75 -25.31
CA ASP A 264 2.29 3.36 -24.99
C ASP A 264 1.96 3.00 -23.55
N VAL A 265 2.08 3.97 -22.63
CA VAL A 265 1.81 3.85 -21.20
C VAL A 265 0.99 5.05 -20.75
N VAL A 266 -0.04 4.82 -19.94
CA VAL A 266 -0.86 5.88 -19.33
C VAL A 266 -1.03 5.55 -17.84
N PHE A 267 -0.79 6.51 -16.99
CA PHE A 267 -0.96 6.39 -15.54
C PHE A 267 -1.46 7.71 -14.95
N GLY A 268 -1.86 7.67 -13.68
CA GLY A 268 -2.31 8.85 -12.96
C GLY A 268 -2.90 8.48 -11.61
N SER A 269 -3.34 9.49 -10.86
CA SER A 269 -4.05 9.29 -9.59
C SER A 269 -5.53 9.01 -9.81
N ALA A 270 -6.07 7.99 -9.12
CA ALA A 270 -7.51 7.74 -9.07
C ALA A 270 -8.21 8.49 -7.92
N GLN A 271 -7.52 9.39 -7.21
CA GLN A 271 -8.00 10.09 -6.04
C GLN A 271 -9.32 10.82 -6.30
N ARG A 272 -9.48 11.47 -7.45
CA ARG A 272 -10.68 12.22 -7.82
C ARG A 272 -11.95 11.39 -7.92
N PHE A 273 -11.85 10.06 -7.92
CA PHE A 273 -12.99 9.16 -7.89
C PHE A 273 -13.33 8.76 -6.46
N GLY A 274 -13.73 9.75 -5.66
CA GLY A 274 -14.33 9.59 -4.35
C GLY A 274 -13.38 9.33 -3.19
N VAL A 275 -12.07 9.52 -3.35
CA VAL A 275 -11.09 9.37 -2.26
C VAL A 275 -10.72 10.73 -1.71
N PRO A 276 -10.84 11.00 -0.40
CA PRO A 276 -10.43 12.26 0.21
C PRO A 276 -8.93 12.59 -0.02
N MET A 277 -8.57 13.88 0.00
CA MET A 277 -7.18 14.32 -0.18
C MET A 277 -6.24 13.82 0.91
N GLY A 278 -6.70 13.79 2.17
CA GLY A 278 -6.01 13.18 3.29
C GLY A 278 -4.59 13.65 3.53
N TYR A 279 -4.30 14.91 3.30
CA TYR A 279 -2.96 15.49 3.41
C TYR A 279 -1.89 14.71 2.60
N GLY A 280 -2.31 14.10 1.49
CA GLY A 280 -1.43 13.37 0.56
C GLY A 280 -1.74 11.89 0.36
N GLY A 281 -2.67 11.33 1.09
CA GLY A 281 -3.10 9.96 0.86
C GLY A 281 -3.49 9.18 2.10
N PRO A 282 -3.78 7.85 1.91
CA PRO A 282 -3.40 7.00 0.76
C PRO A 282 -4.25 7.23 -0.49
N HIS A 283 -3.65 7.13 -1.68
CA HIS A 283 -4.33 7.23 -2.98
C HIS A 283 -3.89 6.08 -3.88
N ALA A 284 -4.82 5.52 -4.68
CA ALA A 284 -4.46 4.53 -5.69
C ALA A 284 -4.02 5.24 -6.98
N ALA A 285 -2.90 4.85 -7.54
CA ALA A 285 -2.57 5.18 -8.92
C ALA A 285 -3.10 4.10 -9.86
N PHE A 286 -3.70 4.51 -10.97
CA PHE A 286 -3.95 3.61 -12.09
C PHE A 286 -2.73 3.56 -13.01
N PHE A 287 -2.58 2.45 -13.71
CA PHE A 287 -1.48 2.26 -14.67
C PHE A 287 -1.92 1.30 -15.76
N ALA A 288 -1.80 1.71 -17.02
CA ALA A 288 -2.13 0.89 -18.17
C ALA A 288 -1.02 0.94 -19.21
N CYS A 289 -0.88 -0.12 -20.00
CA CYS A 289 0.08 -0.18 -21.09
C CYS A 289 -0.46 -1.02 -22.26
N ARG A 290 0.22 -0.95 -23.41
CA ARG A 290 -0.04 -1.84 -24.54
C ARG A 290 0.32 -3.28 -24.22
N ASP A 291 -0.35 -4.26 -24.84
CA ASP A 291 -0.14 -5.69 -24.58
C ASP A 291 1.31 -6.13 -24.79
N GLU A 292 2.02 -5.52 -25.73
CA GLU A 292 3.45 -5.83 -25.97
C GLU A 292 4.34 -5.58 -24.75
N PHE A 293 3.94 -4.72 -23.80
CA PHE A 293 4.70 -4.40 -22.58
C PHE A 293 4.29 -5.21 -21.35
N LYS A 294 3.35 -6.13 -21.45
CA LYS A 294 2.78 -6.88 -20.33
C LYS A 294 3.82 -7.55 -19.42
N ARG A 295 4.94 -8.02 -19.98
CA ARG A 295 6.03 -8.65 -19.22
C ARG A 295 6.89 -7.65 -18.43
N SER A 296 6.83 -6.37 -18.79
CA SER A 296 7.57 -5.28 -18.13
C SER A 296 6.69 -4.43 -17.20
N MET A 297 5.37 -4.70 -17.18
CA MET A 297 4.40 -3.95 -16.40
C MET A 297 4.66 -4.11 -14.88
N PRO A 298 4.63 -3.01 -14.10
CA PRO A 298 4.70 -3.08 -12.63
C PRO A 298 3.33 -3.41 -12.01
N GLY A 299 3.35 -3.79 -10.74
CA GLY A 299 2.15 -4.01 -9.93
C GLY A 299 1.42 -5.32 -10.21
N ARG A 300 0.38 -5.55 -9.43
CA ARG A 300 -0.50 -6.74 -9.53
C ARG A 300 -1.45 -6.61 -10.71
N ILE A 301 -1.85 -7.74 -11.26
CA ILE A 301 -2.87 -7.84 -12.30
C ILE A 301 -3.88 -8.89 -11.87
N ILE A 302 -5.17 -8.54 -11.96
CA ILE A 302 -6.27 -9.48 -11.76
C ILE A 302 -6.64 -10.06 -13.10
N GLY A 303 -6.79 -11.38 -13.13
CA GLY A 303 -7.18 -12.12 -14.31
C GLY A 303 -8.37 -13.05 -14.07
N VAL A 304 -9.03 -13.40 -15.15
CA VAL A 304 -10.14 -14.34 -15.18
C VAL A 304 -9.60 -15.75 -15.48
N SER A 305 -10.06 -16.72 -14.71
CA SER A 305 -9.77 -18.15 -14.88
C SER A 305 -11.04 -18.97 -14.69
N ARG A 306 -10.88 -20.24 -14.42
CA ARG A 306 -11.95 -21.20 -14.10
C ARG A 306 -11.65 -21.93 -12.80
N ASP A 307 -12.69 -22.33 -12.10
CA ASP A 307 -12.56 -23.27 -11.00
C ASP A 307 -12.60 -24.73 -11.49
N ALA A 308 -12.37 -25.68 -10.60
CA ALA A 308 -12.39 -27.11 -10.91
C ALA A 308 -13.75 -27.64 -11.44
N ALA A 309 -14.85 -26.88 -11.25
CA ALA A 309 -16.17 -27.18 -11.82
C ALA A 309 -16.39 -26.50 -13.18
N GLY A 310 -15.42 -25.74 -13.69
CA GLY A 310 -15.52 -25.00 -14.94
C GLY A 310 -16.20 -23.64 -14.85
N ASN A 311 -16.56 -23.18 -13.64
CA ASN A 311 -17.17 -21.87 -13.45
C ASN A 311 -16.11 -20.76 -13.52
N THR A 312 -16.53 -19.56 -13.94
CA THR A 312 -15.66 -18.38 -13.93
C THR A 312 -15.18 -18.07 -12.52
N ALA A 313 -13.88 -17.87 -12.36
CA ALA A 313 -13.23 -17.52 -11.12
C ALA A 313 -12.11 -16.51 -11.34
N LEU A 314 -11.89 -15.62 -10.39
CA LEU A 314 -10.90 -14.54 -10.48
C LEU A 314 -9.65 -14.88 -9.68
N ARG A 315 -8.50 -14.43 -10.15
CA ARG A 315 -7.19 -14.64 -9.51
C ARG A 315 -6.20 -13.52 -9.82
N MET A 316 -5.11 -13.48 -9.08
CA MET A 316 -3.94 -12.69 -9.50
C MET A 316 -3.25 -13.38 -10.67
N ALA A 317 -2.98 -12.63 -11.76
CA ALA A 317 -2.39 -13.15 -13.00
C ALA A 317 -0.92 -12.73 -13.14
N MET A 318 -0.14 -13.49 -13.93
CA MET A 318 1.24 -13.15 -14.31
C MET A 318 2.18 -12.91 -13.11
N GLN A 319 2.03 -13.63 -12.03
CA GLN A 319 2.82 -13.49 -10.81
C GLN A 319 4.32 -13.73 -11.00
N THR A 320 4.73 -14.41 -12.07
CA THR A 320 6.14 -14.67 -12.39
C THR A 320 7.00 -13.41 -12.63
N ARG A 321 6.38 -12.22 -12.73
CA ARG A 321 7.09 -10.93 -12.85
C ARG A 321 7.47 -10.34 -11.50
N GLU A 322 6.88 -10.84 -10.40
CA GLU A 322 6.85 -10.19 -9.10
C GLU A 322 8.04 -10.60 -8.23
N GLN A 323 8.35 -9.76 -7.22
CA GLN A 323 9.54 -9.89 -6.38
C GLN A 323 9.55 -11.16 -5.52
N HIS A 324 8.39 -11.68 -5.12
CA HIS A 324 8.33 -12.92 -4.33
C HIS A 324 8.75 -14.17 -5.13
N ILE A 325 8.73 -14.09 -6.48
CA ILE A 325 9.19 -15.17 -7.37
C ILE A 325 10.57 -14.83 -7.97
N ARG A 326 10.75 -13.60 -8.49
CA ARG A 326 11.95 -13.22 -9.25
C ARG A 326 13.05 -12.56 -8.44
N ARG A 327 12.76 -12.13 -7.21
CA ARG A 327 13.74 -11.49 -6.30
C ARG A 327 14.43 -10.30 -7.00
N GLU A 328 15.77 -10.27 -7.08
CA GLU A 328 16.56 -9.21 -7.74
C GLU A 328 16.26 -9.05 -9.26
N LYS A 329 15.61 -10.01 -9.89
CA LYS A 329 15.21 -9.95 -11.31
C LYS A 329 13.76 -9.49 -11.51
N ALA A 330 13.09 -9.05 -10.46
CA ALA A 330 11.73 -8.52 -10.53
C ALA A 330 11.68 -7.19 -11.31
N ASN A 331 10.50 -6.88 -11.86
CA ASN A 331 10.29 -5.62 -12.57
C ASN A 331 10.25 -4.41 -11.62
N SER A 332 9.82 -4.63 -10.39
CA SER A 332 9.64 -3.61 -9.36
C SER A 332 9.77 -4.25 -7.97
N ASN A 333 10.09 -3.46 -6.94
CA ASN A 333 10.07 -3.91 -5.55
C ASN A 333 8.66 -3.82 -4.93
N ILE A 334 7.68 -3.23 -5.61
CA ILE A 334 6.30 -3.09 -5.10
C ILE A 334 5.73 -4.47 -4.81
N CYS A 335 5.36 -4.70 -3.54
CA CYS A 335 4.73 -5.94 -3.10
C CYS A 335 3.21 -5.87 -3.32
N THR A 336 2.57 -4.96 -2.63
CA THR A 336 1.14 -4.67 -2.78
C THR A 336 0.95 -3.15 -2.82
N SER A 337 -0.14 -2.69 -3.43
CA SER A 337 -0.46 -1.27 -3.60
C SER A 337 -1.83 -0.96 -2.98
N GLN A 338 -2.37 0.21 -3.23
CA GLN A 338 -3.53 0.81 -2.58
C GLN A 338 -4.86 0.16 -3.00
N VAL A 339 -5.14 -1.06 -2.53
CA VAL A 339 -6.31 -1.86 -2.97
C VAL A 339 -7.63 -1.24 -2.52
N LEU A 340 -7.77 -0.87 -1.25
CA LEU A 340 -9.02 -0.28 -0.73
C LEU A 340 -9.39 0.98 -1.50
N LEU A 341 -8.42 1.85 -1.79
CA LEU A 341 -8.61 3.10 -2.53
C LEU A 341 -8.97 2.84 -4.00
N ALA A 342 -8.38 1.83 -4.63
CA ALA A 342 -8.75 1.38 -5.98
C ALA A 342 -10.20 0.85 -6.01
N ASN A 343 -10.60 0.10 -4.99
CA ASN A 343 -11.97 -0.39 -4.84
C ASN A 343 -12.96 0.77 -4.65
N ILE A 344 -12.63 1.78 -3.82
CA ILE A 344 -13.45 2.99 -3.66
C ILE A 344 -13.59 3.70 -5.01
N ALA A 345 -12.49 3.92 -5.73
CA ALA A 345 -12.53 4.59 -7.04
C ALA A 345 -13.36 3.82 -8.08
N SER A 346 -13.24 2.49 -8.11
CA SER A 346 -14.05 1.65 -9.01
C SER A 346 -15.54 1.72 -8.66
N LEU A 347 -15.88 1.67 -7.37
CA LEU A 347 -17.27 1.73 -6.91
C LEU A 347 -17.87 3.15 -7.08
N TYR A 348 -17.05 4.20 -6.97
CA TYR A 348 -17.46 5.55 -7.36
C TYR A 348 -17.90 5.60 -8.82
N ALA A 349 -17.12 5.00 -9.73
CA ALA A 349 -17.47 4.91 -11.13
C ALA A 349 -18.71 4.03 -11.38
N VAL A 350 -18.86 2.93 -10.65
CA VAL A 350 -20.05 2.07 -10.69
C VAL A 350 -21.29 2.81 -10.22
N PHE A 351 -21.19 3.60 -9.14
CA PHE A 351 -22.32 4.36 -8.57
C PHE A 351 -22.79 5.49 -9.48
N HIS A 352 -21.86 6.30 -10.00
CA HIS A 352 -22.20 7.42 -10.87
C HIS A 352 -22.52 6.98 -12.30
N GLY A 353 -21.91 5.92 -12.77
CA GLY A 353 -22.00 5.47 -14.16
C GLY A 353 -21.46 6.47 -15.17
N PRO A 354 -21.50 6.16 -16.46
CA PRO A 354 -20.95 7.04 -17.50
C PRO A 354 -21.63 8.41 -17.54
N GLU A 355 -22.94 8.47 -17.37
CA GLU A 355 -23.69 9.73 -17.42
C GLU A 355 -23.47 10.60 -16.17
N GLY A 356 -23.32 9.98 -14.98
CA GLY A 356 -22.99 10.69 -13.76
C GLY A 356 -21.58 11.29 -13.82
N LEU A 357 -20.58 10.51 -14.26
CA LEU A 357 -19.22 11.00 -14.44
C LEU A 357 -19.11 12.12 -15.47
N LYS A 358 -19.79 11.99 -16.62
CA LYS A 358 -19.86 13.07 -17.62
C LYS A 358 -20.49 14.33 -17.04
N ARG A 359 -21.54 14.20 -16.22
CA ARG A 359 -22.17 15.35 -15.57
C ARG A 359 -21.23 16.05 -14.61
N ILE A 360 -20.47 15.30 -13.80
CA ILE A 360 -19.48 15.84 -12.88
C ILE A 360 -18.37 16.56 -13.66
N ALA A 361 -17.77 15.91 -14.64
CA ALA A 361 -16.68 16.47 -15.44
C ALA A 361 -17.12 17.72 -16.23
N ASN A 362 -18.31 17.69 -16.86
CA ASN A 362 -18.88 18.83 -17.57
C ASN A 362 -19.19 20.01 -16.63
N ARG A 363 -19.67 19.74 -15.41
CA ARG A 363 -19.93 20.79 -14.43
C ARG A 363 -18.66 21.48 -13.99
N ILE A 364 -17.59 20.72 -13.71
CA ILE A 364 -16.27 21.27 -13.37
C ILE A 364 -15.75 22.15 -14.52
N HIS A 365 -15.73 21.59 -15.73
CA HIS A 365 -15.28 22.31 -16.91
C HIS A 365 -16.11 23.56 -17.20
N ARG A 366 -17.43 23.48 -17.01
CA ARG A 366 -18.34 24.63 -17.20
C ARG A 366 -18.07 25.75 -16.22
N LEU A 367 -17.88 25.44 -14.95
CA LEU A 367 -17.53 26.44 -13.93
C LEU A 367 -16.17 27.08 -14.22
N THR A 368 -15.20 26.29 -14.72
CA THR A 368 -13.89 26.80 -15.15
C THR A 368 -14.02 27.76 -16.34
N ASN A 369 -14.87 27.44 -17.31
CA ASN A 369 -15.15 28.33 -18.44
C ASN A 369 -15.81 29.64 -18.00
N ILE A 370 -16.76 29.60 -17.06
CA ILE A 370 -17.40 30.77 -16.47
C ILE A 370 -16.35 31.65 -15.77
N LEU A 371 -15.50 31.02 -14.95
CA LEU A 371 -14.41 31.73 -14.27
C LEU A 371 -13.46 32.40 -15.29
N ALA A 372 -13.00 31.64 -16.29
CA ALA A 372 -12.11 32.14 -17.32
C ALA A 372 -12.69 33.34 -18.09
N LEU A 373 -13.95 33.26 -18.51
CA LEU A 373 -14.65 34.35 -19.21
C LEU A 373 -14.80 35.60 -18.33
N GLY A 374 -15.17 35.42 -17.06
CA GLY A 374 -15.29 36.52 -16.10
C GLY A 374 -13.96 37.21 -15.85
N LEU A 375 -12.88 36.44 -15.64
CA LEU A 375 -11.54 37.02 -15.43
C LEU A 375 -11.04 37.79 -16.65
N LYS A 376 -11.27 37.27 -17.87
CA LYS A 376 -10.93 38.00 -19.12
C LYS A 376 -11.75 39.29 -19.25
N LYS A 377 -13.05 39.28 -18.94
CA LYS A 377 -13.89 40.49 -18.91
C LYS A 377 -13.44 41.48 -17.85
N GLY A 378 -12.94 41.02 -16.71
CA GLY A 378 -12.34 41.82 -15.68
C GLY A 378 -10.93 42.35 -15.98
N GLY A 379 -10.40 42.03 -17.19
CA GLY A 379 -9.12 42.56 -17.67
C GLY A 379 -7.88 41.74 -17.27
N LEU A 380 -8.07 40.53 -16.67
CA LEU A 380 -6.96 39.64 -16.35
C LEU A 380 -6.59 38.78 -17.55
N THR A 381 -5.31 38.42 -17.62
CA THR A 381 -4.75 37.56 -18.66
C THR A 381 -4.64 36.14 -18.13
N LEU A 382 -5.08 35.18 -18.91
CA LEU A 382 -4.84 33.76 -18.69
C LEU A 382 -3.62 33.33 -19.50
N ARG A 383 -2.76 32.52 -18.90
CA ARG A 383 -1.52 32.04 -19.55
C ARG A 383 -1.80 31.17 -20.76
N HIS A 384 -2.85 30.32 -20.67
CA HIS A 384 -3.22 29.35 -21.70
C HIS A 384 -4.59 29.69 -22.30
N ASN A 385 -4.84 29.18 -23.51
CA ASN A 385 -6.14 29.30 -24.20
C ASN A 385 -6.95 27.99 -24.14
N THR A 386 -6.35 26.92 -23.66
CA THR A 386 -6.97 25.60 -23.47
C THR A 386 -6.89 25.21 -22.00
N TRP A 387 -7.91 24.56 -21.49
CA TRP A 387 -7.97 24.03 -20.13
C TRP A 387 -9.10 22.99 -19.97
N PHE A 388 -8.99 22.20 -18.91
CA PHE A 388 -10.10 21.39 -18.40
C PHE A 388 -10.69 22.02 -17.14
N ASP A 389 -9.93 22.08 -16.04
CA ASP A 389 -10.36 22.53 -14.72
C ASP A 389 -9.38 23.53 -14.07
N THR A 390 -8.23 23.76 -14.67
CA THR A 390 -7.12 24.51 -14.10
C THR A 390 -6.81 25.75 -14.95
N LEU A 391 -6.74 26.91 -14.30
CA LEU A 391 -6.38 28.16 -14.90
C LEU A 391 -5.09 28.71 -14.26
N THR A 392 -4.16 29.18 -15.09
CA THR A 392 -3.03 30.00 -14.63
C THR A 392 -3.33 31.45 -14.96
N VAL A 393 -3.53 32.26 -13.93
CA VAL A 393 -3.96 33.65 -14.00
C VAL A 393 -2.76 34.57 -13.74
N GLU A 394 -2.38 35.39 -14.73
CA GLU A 394 -1.33 36.38 -14.57
C GLU A 394 -1.79 37.51 -13.65
N VAL A 395 -0.98 37.86 -12.62
CA VAL A 395 -1.31 38.86 -11.63
C VAL A 395 -0.16 39.85 -11.46
N GLN A 396 -0.48 41.14 -11.32
CA GLN A 396 0.54 42.22 -11.14
C GLN A 396 1.07 42.21 -9.70
N ASP A 397 0.18 42.13 -8.72
CA ASP A 397 0.51 42.07 -7.30
C ASP A 397 0.05 40.73 -6.71
N LYS A 398 0.92 39.75 -6.85
CA LYS A 398 0.65 38.40 -6.37
C LYS A 398 0.48 38.34 -4.84
N ALA A 399 1.25 39.15 -4.10
CA ALA A 399 1.17 39.12 -2.65
C ALA A 399 -0.20 39.63 -2.17
N ALA A 400 -0.70 40.72 -2.73
CA ALA A 400 -2.02 41.24 -2.41
C ALA A 400 -3.16 40.27 -2.78
N VAL A 401 -3.03 39.53 -3.91
CA VAL A 401 -4.00 38.49 -4.31
C VAL A 401 -4.01 37.36 -3.30
N LEU A 402 -2.85 36.86 -2.89
CA LEU A 402 -2.73 35.77 -1.93
C LEU A 402 -3.24 36.15 -0.54
N GLU A 403 -2.92 37.37 -0.06
CA GLU A 403 -3.44 37.88 1.21
C GLU A 403 -4.97 37.94 1.19
N ARG A 404 -5.56 38.43 0.08
CA ARG A 404 -7.01 38.43 -0.11
C ARG A 404 -7.60 37.05 -0.20
N ALA A 405 -6.97 36.09 -0.90
CA ALA A 405 -7.41 34.72 -0.94
C ALA A 405 -7.47 34.09 0.46
N LEU A 406 -6.42 34.29 1.27
CA LEU A 406 -6.39 33.84 2.66
C LEU A 406 -7.51 34.45 3.51
N SER A 407 -7.86 35.72 3.30
CA SER A 407 -8.96 36.41 4.02
C SER A 407 -10.33 35.79 3.68
N PHE A 408 -10.48 35.16 2.50
CA PHE A 408 -11.65 34.40 2.08
C PHE A 408 -11.56 32.90 2.46
N GLY A 409 -10.50 32.46 3.13
CA GLY A 409 -10.28 31.05 3.46
C GLY A 409 -9.95 30.18 2.23
N LEU A 410 -9.26 30.73 1.25
CA LEU A 410 -8.90 30.05 -0.01
C LEU A 410 -7.40 29.89 -0.15
N ASN A 411 -6.97 28.75 -0.70
CA ASN A 411 -5.59 28.47 -1.08
C ASN A 411 -5.45 28.36 -2.59
N PHE A 412 -4.52 29.14 -3.17
CA PHE A 412 -4.12 29.06 -4.56
C PHE A 412 -2.75 28.41 -4.70
N ARG A 413 -2.44 27.89 -5.87
CA ARG A 413 -1.10 27.48 -6.22
C ARG A 413 -0.18 28.69 -6.37
N THR A 414 0.97 28.69 -5.71
CA THR A 414 1.82 29.88 -5.54
C THR A 414 3.20 29.78 -6.19
N ASP A 415 3.65 28.62 -6.64
CA ASP A 415 4.99 28.41 -7.20
C ASP A 415 5.19 28.98 -8.62
N ILE A 416 4.14 29.46 -9.27
CA ILE A 416 4.17 29.98 -10.65
C ILE A 416 4.61 31.46 -10.65
N HIS A 417 5.62 31.79 -11.44
CA HIS A 417 6.16 33.16 -11.49
C HIS A 417 5.10 34.16 -12.04
N ASN A 418 4.88 35.26 -11.33
CA ASN A 418 3.93 36.36 -11.64
C ASN A 418 2.49 35.87 -11.93
N ALA A 419 2.12 34.70 -11.43
CA ALA A 419 0.80 34.13 -11.64
C ALA A 419 0.34 33.35 -10.41
N VAL A 420 -0.96 33.06 -10.37
CA VAL A 420 -1.55 32.09 -9.45
C VAL A 420 -2.23 30.97 -10.24
N GLY A 421 -2.11 29.75 -9.75
CA GLY A 421 -2.85 28.60 -10.29
C GLY A 421 -4.15 28.39 -9.53
N ILE A 422 -5.24 28.09 -10.24
CA ILE A 422 -6.57 27.86 -9.69
C ILE A 422 -7.15 26.63 -10.35
N THR A 423 -7.32 25.56 -9.58
CA THR A 423 -7.94 24.30 -10.02
C THR A 423 -9.31 24.14 -9.39
N LEU A 424 -10.34 23.96 -10.20
CA LEU A 424 -11.70 23.69 -9.74
C LEU A 424 -11.92 22.17 -9.62
N ASP A 425 -12.86 21.79 -8.75
CA ASP A 425 -13.19 20.39 -8.51
C ASP A 425 -14.70 20.17 -8.34
N GLU A 426 -15.10 18.93 -8.02
CA GLU A 426 -16.53 18.61 -7.90
C GLU A 426 -17.22 19.29 -6.72
N THR A 427 -16.49 19.84 -5.75
CA THR A 427 -17.04 20.58 -4.61
C THR A 427 -17.28 22.05 -4.92
N THR A 428 -16.75 22.55 -6.05
CA THR A 428 -16.85 23.95 -6.43
C THR A 428 -18.29 24.32 -6.75
N SER A 429 -18.79 25.41 -6.13
CA SER A 429 -20.12 25.96 -6.29
C SER A 429 -20.13 27.27 -7.11
N ARG A 430 -21.33 27.78 -7.41
CA ARG A 430 -21.50 29.11 -8.00
C ARG A 430 -21.00 30.23 -7.06
N GLU A 431 -21.23 30.09 -5.76
CA GLU A 431 -20.77 31.02 -4.73
C GLU A 431 -19.25 31.06 -4.68
N ASP A 432 -18.58 29.90 -4.80
CA ASP A 432 -17.14 29.86 -4.88
C ASP A 432 -16.57 30.63 -6.08
N VAL A 433 -17.22 30.55 -7.24
CA VAL A 433 -16.81 31.33 -8.42
C VAL A 433 -17.00 32.84 -8.19
N GLN A 434 -18.07 33.25 -7.48
CA GLN A 434 -18.22 34.65 -7.07
C GLN A 434 -17.09 35.10 -6.12
N ASN A 435 -16.76 34.27 -5.13
CA ASN A 435 -15.64 34.55 -4.23
C ASN A 435 -14.31 34.66 -4.98
N LEU A 436 -14.08 33.79 -5.97
CA LEU A 436 -12.89 33.85 -6.83
C LEU A 436 -12.84 35.17 -7.63
N PHE A 437 -13.99 35.67 -8.15
CA PHE A 437 -14.03 36.98 -8.78
C PHE A 437 -13.73 38.10 -7.80
N ALA A 438 -14.30 38.08 -6.60
CA ALA A 438 -14.05 39.08 -5.56
C ALA A 438 -12.57 39.09 -5.16
N VAL A 439 -11.94 37.92 -5.01
CA VAL A 439 -10.50 37.81 -4.68
C VAL A 439 -9.62 38.36 -5.79
N LEU A 440 -9.91 38.08 -7.05
CA LEU A 440 -9.01 38.41 -8.17
C LEU A 440 -9.27 39.81 -8.76
N LEU A 441 -10.52 40.30 -8.73
CA LEU A 441 -10.92 41.52 -9.38
C LEU A 441 -11.35 42.60 -8.40
N GLY A 442 -11.63 42.23 -7.14
CA GLY A 442 -12.21 43.14 -6.13
C GLY A 442 -13.73 42.98 -6.05
N ASP A 443 -14.33 43.52 -4.97
CA ASP A 443 -15.76 43.34 -4.66
C ASP A 443 -16.69 44.04 -5.67
N ASP A 444 -16.20 45.07 -6.37
CA ASP A 444 -16.97 45.86 -7.34
C ASP A 444 -16.99 45.28 -8.76
N HIS A 445 -16.67 43.98 -8.94
CA HIS A 445 -16.48 43.33 -10.27
C HIS A 445 -17.73 43.30 -11.16
N ALA A 446 -18.92 43.45 -10.63
CA ALA A 446 -20.21 43.52 -11.32
C ALA A 446 -20.48 42.32 -12.33
N LEU A 447 -19.83 41.16 -12.12
CA LEU A 447 -19.98 39.99 -12.98
C LEU A 447 -21.17 39.16 -12.52
N ASP A 448 -22.02 38.78 -13.48
CA ASP A 448 -23.18 37.90 -13.27
C ASP A 448 -22.91 36.48 -13.82
N ILE A 449 -23.01 35.49 -12.96
CA ILE A 449 -22.71 34.07 -13.31
C ILE A 449 -23.68 33.56 -14.37
N ASP A 450 -24.97 33.89 -14.30
CA ASP A 450 -25.96 33.37 -15.27
C ASP A 450 -25.73 33.97 -16.66
N ALA A 451 -25.34 35.25 -16.72
CA ALA A 451 -24.95 35.88 -17.98
C ALA A 451 -23.66 35.28 -18.58
N LEU A 452 -22.67 34.97 -17.71
CA LEU A 452 -21.41 34.30 -18.10
C LEU A 452 -21.68 32.86 -18.53
N ASP A 453 -22.60 32.14 -17.87
CA ASP A 453 -22.97 30.78 -18.22
C ASP A 453 -23.63 30.72 -19.61
N LYS A 454 -24.52 31.66 -19.93
CA LYS A 454 -25.09 31.80 -21.30
C LYS A 454 -24.00 32.05 -22.33
N ALA A 455 -23.04 32.94 -22.05
CA ALA A 455 -21.92 33.22 -22.95
C ALA A 455 -21.02 32.00 -23.12
N ALA A 456 -20.69 31.32 -22.04
CA ALA A 456 -19.89 30.09 -22.06
C ALA A 456 -20.56 28.94 -22.84
N SER A 457 -21.88 28.96 -23.00
CA SER A 457 -22.59 27.92 -23.78
C SER A 457 -22.51 28.13 -25.30
N THR A 458 -22.20 29.34 -25.73
CA THR A 458 -22.12 29.75 -27.15
C THR A 458 -20.71 29.95 -27.64
N ASP A 459 -19.78 30.29 -26.73
CA ASP A 459 -18.36 30.43 -27.03
C ASP A 459 -17.60 29.10 -26.92
N SER A 460 -16.58 28.96 -27.73
CA SER A 460 -15.78 27.76 -27.95
C SER A 460 -15.44 27.02 -26.67
N ASN A 461 -15.64 25.73 -26.70
CA ASN A 461 -15.08 24.80 -25.75
C ASN A 461 -13.57 25.02 -25.61
N ALA A 462 -13.05 25.24 -24.40
CA ALA A 462 -11.62 25.39 -24.15
C ALA A 462 -10.84 24.08 -24.32
N ILE A 463 -11.53 22.98 -24.50
CA ILE A 463 -10.92 21.71 -24.93
C ILE A 463 -10.83 21.71 -26.45
N PRO A 464 -9.63 21.56 -27.06
CA PRO A 464 -9.48 21.48 -28.52
C PRO A 464 -10.34 20.34 -29.09
N ALA A 465 -11.01 20.61 -30.22
CA ALA A 465 -11.91 19.63 -30.86
C ALA A 465 -11.20 18.30 -31.20
N ALA A 466 -9.91 18.34 -31.51
CA ALA A 466 -9.10 17.16 -31.81
C ALA A 466 -8.93 16.20 -30.63
N VAL A 467 -9.01 16.72 -29.41
CA VAL A 467 -8.86 15.91 -28.18
C VAL A 467 -10.14 15.79 -27.37
N LEU A 468 -11.25 16.30 -27.87
CA LEU A 468 -12.55 16.09 -27.24
C LEU A 468 -13.03 14.65 -27.48
N ARG A 469 -13.35 13.93 -26.42
CA ARG A 469 -13.80 12.53 -26.48
C ARG A 469 -15.13 12.40 -27.23
N GLN A 470 -15.17 11.53 -28.22
CA GLN A 470 -16.36 11.22 -29.01
C GLN A 470 -16.92 9.82 -28.74
N ASP A 471 -16.10 8.93 -28.23
CA ASP A 471 -16.47 7.55 -27.96
C ASP A 471 -17.23 7.41 -26.62
N PRO A 472 -18.12 6.41 -26.53
CA PRO A 472 -18.78 6.09 -25.27
C PRO A 472 -17.76 5.57 -24.26
N ILE A 473 -18.03 5.82 -22.96
CA ILE A 473 -17.21 5.32 -21.85
C ILE A 473 -18.01 4.35 -21.00
N LEU A 474 -17.31 3.42 -20.32
CA LEU A 474 -17.88 2.53 -19.30
C LEU A 474 -19.13 1.80 -19.77
N THR A 475 -19.04 1.19 -20.96
CA THR A 475 -20.16 0.48 -21.59
C THR A 475 -20.49 -0.85 -20.93
N HIS A 476 -19.57 -1.41 -20.14
CA HIS A 476 -19.80 -2.67 -19.43
C HIS A 476 -20.99 -2.56 -18.46
N PRO A 477 -21.85 -3.59 -18.36
CA PRO A 477 -23.06 -3.54 -17.54
C PRO A 477 -22.84 -3.19 -16.06
N VAL A 478 -21.69 -3.49 -15.47
CA VAL A 478 -21.40 -3.17 -14.06
C VAL A 478 -21.49 -1.66 -13.80
N PHE A 479 -21.10 -0.82 -14.76
CA PHE A 479 -21.16 0.64 -14.65
C PHE A 479 -22.53 1.23 -15.00
N ASN A 480 -23.51 0.39 -15.33
CA ASN A 480 -24.83 0.80 -15.81
C ASN A 480 -26.00 0.20 -15.00
N LYS A 481 -25.75 -0.33 -13.80
CA LYS A 481 -26.76 -1.05 -13.01
C LYS A 481 -27.01 -0.50 -11.60
N TYR A 482 -25.96 -0.02 -10.91
CA TYR A 482 -26.00 0.18 -9.45
C TYR A 482 -25.99 1.66 -9.05
N HIS A 483 -26.91 2.46 -9.65
CA HIS A 483 -26.95 3.91 -9.48
C HIS A 483 -27.82 4.38 -8.31
N SER A 484 -28.69 3.52 -7.77
CA SER A 484 -29.45 3.83 -6.56
C SER A 484 -28.69 3.39 -5.32
N GLU A 485 -28.88 4.08 -4.20
CA GLU A 485 -28.24 3.74 -2.93
C GLU A 485 -28.53 2.28 -2.52
N THR A 486 -29.79 1.84 -2.66
CA THR A 486 -30.17 0.46 -2.36
C THR A 486 -29.45 -0.57 -3.22
N GLU A 487 -29.36 -0.35 -4.52
CA GLU A 487 -28.66 -1.29 -5.41
C GLU A 487 -27.15 -1.30 -5.15
N MET A 488 -26.57 -0.14 -4.89
CA MET A 488 -25.15 -0.02 -4.56
C MET A 488 -24.81 -0.72 -3.25
N MET A 489 -25.59 -0.50 -2.19
CA MET A 489 -25.43 -1.17 -0.91
C MET A 489 -25.54 -2.69 -1.06
N ARG A 490 -26.51 -3.19 -1.83
CA ARG A 490 -26.66 -4.62 -2.10
C ARG A 490 -25.51 -5.20 -2.92
N TYR A 491 -24.96 -4.42 -3.86
CA TYR A 491 -23.83 -4.85 -4.67
C TYR A 491 -22.59 -5.01 -3.79
N MET A 492 -22.25 -3.99 -3.00
CA MET A 492 -21.09 -4.07 -2.08
C MET A 492 -21.23 -5.24 -1.10
N HIS A 493 -22.42 -5.46 -0.54
CA HIS A 493 -22.68 -6.59 0.35
C HIS A 493 -22.53 -7.96 -0.33
N ARG A 494 -22.97 -8.08 -1.61
CA ARG A 494 -22.74 -9.30 -2.39
C ARG A 494 -21.26 -9.57 -2.63
N LEU A 495 -20.45 -8.52 -2.84
CA LEU A 495 -19.01 -8.67 -2.97
C LEU A 495 -18.38 -9.13 -1.65
N GLU A 496 -18.68 -8.42 -0.55
CA GLU A 496 -18.17 -8.74 0.78
C GLU A 496 -18.45 -10.17 1.19
N LYS A 497 -19.63 -10.69 0.93
CA LYS A 497 -20.00 -12.08 1.24
C LYS A 497 -19.19 -13.16 0.53
N LYS A 498 -18.49 -12.82 -0.53
CA LYS A 498 -17.61 -13.76 -1.25
C LYS A 498 -16.22 -13.85 -0.61
N ASP A 499 -15.93 -13.01 0.36
CA ASP A 499 -14.61 -12.83 0.93
C ASP A 499 -14.56 -13.25 2.39
N LEU A 500 -13.34 -13.49 2.87
CA LEU A 500 -13.02 -13.70 4.27
C LEU A 500 -12.12 -12.57 4.77
N ALA A 501 -12.44 -11.99 5.91
CA ALA A 501 -11.73 -10.89 6.57
C ALA A 501 -11.66 -11.12 8.09
N LEU A 502 -10.91 -10.28 8.82
CA LEU A 502 -10.71 -10.44 10.27
C LEU A 502 -12.00 -10.36 11.11
N ASN A 503 -13.05 -9.73 10.59
CA ASN A 503 -14.36 -9.71 11.27
C ASN A 503 -15.12 -11.05 11.22
N GLN A 504 -14.54 -12.08 10.57
CA GLN A 504 -15.12 -13.41 10.44
C GLN A 504 -14.21 -14.50 11.05
N ALA A 505 -12.90 -14.43 10.83
CA ALA A 505 -11.95 -15.41 11.33
C ALA A 505 -10.54 -14.85 11.39
N MET A 506 -9.65 -15.52 12.12
CA MET A 506 -8.21 -15.26 12.12
C MET A 506 -7.63 -15.42 10.70
N ILE A 507 -6.70 -14.55 10.36
CA ILE A 507 -5.88 -14.65 9.14
C ILE A 507 -4.42 -14.90 9.55
N PRO A 508 -3.99 -16.16 9.69
CA PRO A 508 -2.70 -16.52 10.30
C PRO A 508 -1.52 -16.45 9.32
N LEU A 509 -1.40 -15.35 8.58
CA LEU A 509 -0.36 -15.16 7.57
C LEU A 509 0.99 -14.81 8.19
N GLY A 510 1.99 -15.65 8.04
CA GLY A 510 3.40 -15.33 8.33
C GLY A 510 4.17 -14.94 7.05
N SER A 511 5.08 -14.09 7.10
CA SER A 511 5.44 -12.97 8.02
C SER A 511 4.61 -11.73 7.65
N CYS A 512 3.36 -11.73 8.06
CA CYS A 512 2.45 -10.64 7.80
C CYS A 512 1.47 -10.50 8.96
N THR A 513 1.77 -9.63 9.89
CA THR A 513 0.98 -9.41 11.09
C THR A 513 -0.42 -8.89 10.74
N MET A 514 -1.42 -9.76 10.82
CA MET A 514 -2.83 -9.43 10.62
C MET A 514 -3.48 -9.05 11.95
N LYS A 515 -3.09 -7.91 12.47
CA LYS A 515 -3.52 -7.39 13.76
C LYS A 515 -4.90 -6.72 13.67
N LEU A 516 -5.65 -6.76 14.77
CA LEU A 516 -6.89 -6.01 14.93
C LEU A 516 -6.71 -4.52 14.57
N ASN A 517 -7.70 -3.98 13.85
CA ASN A 517 -7.88 -2.56 13.62
C ASN A 517 -9.11 -2.15 14.43
N ALA A 518 -8.91 -1.58 15.62
CA ALA A 518 -10.00 -1.23 16.50
C ALA A 518 -10.83 -0.06 15.98
N ALA A 519 -12.12 -0.04 16.28
CA ALA A 519 -13.01 1.03 15.79
C ALA A 519 -12.56 2.42 16.25
N ALA A 520 -12.06 2.58 17.48
CA ALA A 520 -11.54 3.83 17.99
C ALA A 520 -10.29 4.31 17.24
N GLU A 521 -9.49 3.39 16.71
CA GLU A 521 -8.32 3.71 15.88
C GLU A 521 -8.73 4.22 14.49
N MET A 522 -9.83 3.67 13.94
CA MET A 522 -10.31 3.99 12.60
C MET A 522 -11.14 5.28 12.51
N ILE A 523 -11.90 5.64 13.55
CA ILE A 523 -12.79 6.81 13.56
C ILE A 523 -12.11 8.10 13.08
N PRO A 524 -10.90 8.46 13.51
CA PRO A 524 -10.28 9.74 13.14
C PRO A 524 -9.99 9.93 11.66
N ILE A 525 -9.84 8.88 10.88
CA ILE A 525 -9.47 9.00 9.44
C ILE A 525 -10.55 9.67 8.59
N THR A 526 -11.80 9.66 9.06
CA THR A 526 -12.94 10.30 8.39
C THR A 526 -13.24 11.69 8.91
N TRP A 527 -12.51 12.18 9.90
CA TRP A 527 -12.68 13.55 10.38
C TRP A 527 -12.25 14.54 9.30
N PRO A 528 -13.08 15.56 9.00
CA PRO A 528 -12.75 16.53 7.96
C PRO A 528 -11.41 17.23 8.17
N GLU A 529 -11.01 17.44 9.42
CA GLU A 529 -9.74 18.07 9.78
C GLU A 529 -8.51 17.25 9.33
N PHE A 530 -8.65 15.93 9.15
CA PHE A 530 -7.63 15.06 8.58
C PHE A 530 -7.90 14.72 7.12
N ALA A 531 -9.15 14.47 6.76
CA ALA A 531 -9.52 13.97 5.43
C ALA A 531 -9.44 15.04 4.32
N GLU A 532 -9.68 16.32 4.63
CA GLU A 532 -9.88 17.36 3.61
C GLU A 532 -8.67 18.27 3.35
N LEU A 533 -7.55 18.13 4.09
CA LEU A 533 -6.39 18.97 3.87
C LEU A 533 -5.62 18.58 2.60
N HIS A 534 -5.22 19.60 1.86
CA HIS A 534 -4.35 19.45 0.70
C HIS A 534 -2.89 19.25 1.14
N PRO A 535 -2.10 18.31 0.55
CA PRO A 535 -0.72 18.06 0.98
C PRO A 535 0.24 19.23 0.82
N PHE A 536 -0.09 20.19 -0.05
CA PHE A 536 0.70 21.37 -0.32
C PHE A 536 0.06 22.66 0.20
N CYS A 537 -0.89 22.57 1.13
CA CYS A 537 -1.37 23.77 1.83
C CYS A 537 -0.23 24.39 2.68
N PRO A 538 -0.32 25.70 2.98
CA PRO A 538 0.63 26.31 3.92
C PRO A 538 0.75 25.52 5.22
N ILE A 539 1.98 25.30 5.69
CA ILE A 539 2.26 24.40 6.82
C ILE A 539 1.58 24.87 8.12
N GLU A 540 1.39 26.18 8.27
CA GLU A 540 0.69 26.79 9.40
C GLU A 540 -0.77 26.40 9.48
N GLN A 541 -1.39 26.06 8.34
CA GLN A 541 -2.76 25.56 8.27
C GLN A 541 -2.87 24.08 8.67
N ALA A 542 -1.76 23.35 8.66
CA ALA A 542 -1.69 21.92 9.00
C ALA A 542 -1.02 21.69 10.39
N SER A 543 -1.11 22.65 11.32
CA SER A 543 -0.44 22.57 12.62
C SER A 543 -0.86 21.36 13.45
N GLY A 544 -2.11 20.93 13.34
CA GLY A 544 -2.57 19.69 13.96
C GLY A 544 -1.89 18.44 13.36
N TYR A 545 -1.74 18.37 12.03
CA TYR A 545 -0.96 17.30 11.41
C TYR A 545 0.51 17.32 11.84
N GLN A 546 1.14 18.51 11.86
CA GLN A 546 2.53 18.65 12.29
C GLN A 546 2.73 18.17 13.73
N GLN A 547 1.82 18.53 14.64
CA GLN A 547 1.86 18.07 16.03
C GLN A 547 1.68 16.54 16.12
N MET A 548 0.69 15.97 15.44
CA MET A 548 0.40 14.54 15.48
C MET A 548 1.56 13.73 14.88
N ILE A 549 2.09 14.15 13.71
CA ILE A 549 3.24 13.51 13.06
C ILE A 549 4.48 13.61 13.94
N GLY A 550 4.73 14.77 14.56
CA GLY A 550 5.86 15.00 15.47
C GLY A 550 5.81 14.07 16.69
N GLN A 551 4.64 13.95 17.34
CA GLN A 551 4.44 13.03 18.47
C GLN A 551 4.62 11.58 18.06
N LEU A 552 4.01 11.16 16.94
CA LEU A 552 4.14 9.79 16.45
C LEU A 552 5.60 9.48 16.09
N SER A 553 6.31 10.40 15.44
CA SER A 553 7.74 10.25 15.13
C SER A 553 8.58 10.07 16.40
N GLN A 554 8.33 10.85 17.44
CA GLN A 554 9.02 10.72 18.72
C GLN A 554 8.75 9.37 19.37
N TRP A 555 7.51 8.87 19.36
CA TRP A 555 7.19 7.54 19.88
C TRP A 555 7.88 6.45 19.09
N LEU A 556 7.89 6.54 17.76
CA LEU A 556 8.58 5.57 16.92
C LEU A 556 10.09 5.57 17.16
N VAL A 557 10.71 6.74 17.40
CA VAL A 557 12.12 6.82 17.84
C VAL A 557 12.33 6.02 19.13
N GLN A 558 11.47 6.19 20.15
CA GLN A 558 11.57 5.45 21.39
C GLN A 558 11.36 3.94 21.22
N LEU A 559 10.42 3.54 20.33
CA LEU A 559 10.07 2.15 20.10
C LEU A 559 11.09 1.41 19.23
N THR A 560 11.91 2.13 18.48
CA THR A 560 12.90 1.55 17.56
C THR A 560 14.35 1.75 17.96
N GLY A 561 14.61 2.68 18.89
CA GLY A 561 15.96 3.01 19.34
C GLY A 561 16.82 3.74 18.29
N TYR A 562 16.17 4.35 17.30
CA TYR A 562 16.79 5.24 16.32
C TYR A 562 16.83 6.69 16.81
N ASP A 563 17.46 7.56 16.05
CA ASP A 563 17.62 8.98 16.38
C ASP A 563 16.66 9.88 15.60
N ALA A 564 16.18 9.42 14.42
CA ALA A 564 15.21 10.15 13.60
C ALA A 564 14.28 9.20 12.85
N VAL A 565 13.10 9.70 12.47
CA VAL A 565 12.11 8.98 11.65
C VAL A 565 11.66 9.88 10.49
N CYS A 566 11.66 9.32 9.27
CA CYS A 566 11.11 9.95 8.08
C CYS A 566 9.77 9.28 7.70
N MET A 567 8.69 10.08 7.64
CA MET A 567 7.33 9.61 7.37
C MET A 567 6.96 9.61 5.88
N GLN A 568 7.88 9.94 4.98
CA GLN A 568 7.54 10.08 3.56
C GLN A 568 7.24 8.75 2.85
N PRO A 569 7.94 7.62 3.08
CA PRO A 569 7.66 6.40 2.34
C PRO A 569 6.22 5.91 2.54
N ASN A 570 5.49 5.71 1.44
CA ASN A 570 4.07 5.32 1.42
C ASN A 570 3.84 3.81 1.26
N SER A 571 4.86 3.00 1.48
CA SER A 571 4.80 1.54 1.57
C SER A 571 6.07 0.98 2.20
N GLY A 572 6.06 -0.29 2.64
CA GLY A 572 7.27 -0.99 3.09
C GLY A 572 8.35 -1.03 2.02
N ALA A 573 7.97 -1.32 0.78
CA ALA A 573 8.89 -1.34 -0.37
C ALA A 573 9.54 0.03 -0.63
N GLN A 574 8.79 1.13 -0.49
CA GLN A 574 9.35 2.49 -0.58
C GLN A 574 10.23 2.82 0.62
N GLY A 575 9.90 2.30 1.82
CA GLY A 575 10.76 2.40 3.00
C GLY A 575 12.09 1.66 2.80
N GLU A 576 12.07 0.46 2.23
CA GLU A 576 13.30 -0.26 1.86
C GLU A 576 14.16 0.58 0.92
N TYR A 577 13.56 1.09 -0.14
CA TYR A 577 14.27 1.92 -1.12
C TYR A 577 14.83 3.21 -0.49
N ALA A 578 14.03 3.92 0.30
CA ALA A 578 14.46 5.15 0.99
C ALA A 578 15.62 4.91 1.97
N GLY A 579 15.57 3.79 2.73
CA GLY A 579 16.67 3.43 3.63
C GLY A 579 17.96 3.09 2.91
N LEU A 580 17.88 2.37 1.79
CA LEU A 580 19.04 2.07 0.95
C LEU A 580 19.61 3.33 0.26
N LEU A 581 18.76 4.27 -0.15
CA LEU A 581 19.19 5.58 -0.65
C LEU A 581 19.94 6.37 0.41
N ALA A 582 19.45 6.40 1.65
CA ALA A 582 20.13 7.08 2.75
C ALA A 582 21.54 6.49 3.00
N ILE A 583 21.68 5.17 2.94
CA ILE A 583 22.98 4.48 3.02
C ILE A 583 23.89 4.89 1.84
N ARG A 584 23.37 4.87 0.63
CA ARG A 584 24.11 5.24 -0.58
C ARG A 584 24.62 6.69 -0.49
N HIS A 585 23.76 7.65 -0.23
CA HIS A 585 24.12 9.07 -0.09
C HIS A 585 25.12 9.30 1.06
N TYR A 586 24.99 8.57 2.16
CA TYR A 586 25.97 8.60 3.24
C TYR A 586 27.36 8.19 2.74
N HIS A 587 27.49 7.08 2.03
CA HIS A 587 28.77 6.64 1.48
C HIS A 587 29.32 7.63 0.43
N GLU A 588 28.46 8.12 -0.47
CA GLU A 588 28.86 9.13 -1.48
C GLU A 588 29.37 10.41 -0.83
N SER A 589 28.75 10.89 0.25
CA SER A 589 29.18 12.08 1.01
C SER A 589 30.57 11.96 1.60
N ARG A 590 31.05 10.72 1.78
CA ARG A 590 32.37 10.39 2.32
C ARG A 590 33.41 10.08 1.23
N ASN A 591 33.05 10.29 -0.06
CA ASN A 591 33.82 9.85 -1.23
C ASN A 591 34.04 8.31 -1.30
N GLU A 592 33.08 7.55 -0.76
CA GLU A 592 33.05 6.09 -0.75
C GLU A 592 31.96 5.54 -1.72
N GLY A 593 31.68 6.23 -2.82
CA GLY A 593 30.66 5.85 -3.81
C GLY A 593 30.93 4.51 -4.52
N SER A 594 32.12 3.91 -4.35
CA SER A 594 32.40 2.54 -4.78
C SER A 594 31.71 1.47 -3.94
N ARG A 595 31.17 1.79 -2.77
CA ARG A 595 30.44 0.86 -1.91
C ARG A 595 29.07 0.56 -2.50
N HIS A 596 28.92 -0.57 -3.16
CA HIS A 596 27.69 -0.96 -3.85
C HIS A 596 27.25 -2.41 -3.58
N ILE A 597 28.01 -3.19 -2.81
CA ILE A 597 27.65 -4.57 -2.48
C ILE A 597 26.67 -4.58 -1.29
N CYS A 598 25.52 -5.22 -1.49
CA CYS A 598 24.52 -5.49 -0.46
C CYS A 598 24.48 -6.99 -0.15
N LEU A 599 24.84 -7.35 1.10
CA LEU A 599 24.73 -8.73 1.59
C LEU A 599 23.26 -9.01 1.97
N ILE A 600 22.73 -10.15 1.56
CA ILE A 600 21.33 -10.52 1.86
C ILE A 600 21.28 -12.01 2.25
N PRO A 601 20.81 -12.36 3.46
CA PRO A 601 20.62 -13.77 3.85
C PRO A 601 19.66 -14.49 2.92
N SER A 602 19.88 -15.77 2.68
CA SER A 602 19.02 -16.61 1.83
C SER A 602 17.58 -16.70 2.32
N SER A 603 17.34 -16.46 3.62
CA SER A 603 16.04 -16.38 4.27
C SER A 603 15.28 -15.08 3.99
N ALA A 604 15.92 -14.02 3.46
CA ALA A 604 15.29 -12.71 3.31
C ALA A 604 14.08 -12.72 2.38
N HIS A 605 13.12 -11.83 2.68
CA HIS A 605 11.95 -11.59 1.82
C HIS A 605 12.36 -11.16 0.41
N GLY A 606 11.57 -11.53 -0.60
CA GLY A 606 11.88 -11.22 -2.01
C GLY A 606 11.94 -9.72 -2.35
N THR A 607 11.35 -8.84 -1.53
CA THR A 607 11.44 -7.39 -1.71
C THR A 607 12.83 -6.85 -1.42
N ASN A 608 13.59 -7.44 -0.49
CA ASN A 608 14.92 -6.94 -0.12
C ASN A 608 15.89 -6.96 -1.31
N PRO A 609 16.11 -8.09 -2.03
CA PRO A 609 16.96 -8.07 -3.21
C PRO A 609 16.40 -7.20 -4.35
N ALA A 610 15.09 -7.08 -4.50
CA ALA A 610 14.49 -6.19 -5.50
C ALA A 610 14.75 -4.72 -5.18
N SER A 611 14.64 -4.29 -3.91
CA SER A 611 14.94 -2.93 -3.45
C SER A 611 16.44 -2.60 -3.57
N ALA A 612 17.33 -3.55 -3.23
CA ALA A 612 18.77 -3.40 -3.42
C ALA A 612 19.11 -3.16 -4.89
N GLN A 613 18.52 -3.93 -5.81
CA GLN A 613 18.68 -3.74 -7.25
C GLN A 613 18.20 -2.36 -7.71
N MET A 614 17.07 -1.86 -7.18
CA MET A 614 16.56 -0.53 -7.49
C MET A 614 17.46 0.60 -6.98
N ALA A 615 18.18 0.38 -5.89
CA ALA A 615 19.21 1.29 -5.38
C ALA A 615 20.56 1.12 -6.09
N SER A 616 20.62 0.34 -7.18
CA SER A 616 21.85 0.00 -7.95
C SER A 616 22.91 -0.71 -7.12
N MET A 617 22.50 -1.50 -6.14
CA MET A 617 23.39 -2.33 -5.36
C MET A 617 23.49 -3.74 -5.95
N SER A 618 24.68 -4.33 -5.87
CA SER A 618 24.96 -5.71 -6.24
C SER A 618 24.62 -6.64 -5.08
N VAL A 619 23.67 -7.55 -5.29
CA VAL A 619 23.22 -8.50 -4.26
C VAL A 619 24.21 -9.67 -4.15
N VAL A 620 24.72 -9.92 -2.95
CA VAL A 620 25.50 -11.11 -2.59
C VAL A 620 24.76 -11.88 -1.51
N VAL A 621 24.36 -13.12 -1.83
CA VAL A 621 23.55 -13.94 -0.92
C VAL A 621 24.44 -14.56 0.15
N VAL A 622 24.06 -14.40 1.43
CA VAL A 622 24.69 -15.05 2.58
C VAL A 622 23.90 -16.32 2.92
N ALA A 623 24.60 -17.43 3.12
CA ALA A 623 23.97 -18.70 3.46
C ALA A 623 23.37 -18.67 4.87
N CYS A 624 22.35 -19.51 5.10
CA CYS A 624 21.86 -19.87 6.42
C CYS A 624 22.32 -21.29 6.78
N ASP A 625 22.54 -21.53 8.07
CA ASP A 625 22.86 -22.83 8.60
C ASP A 625 21.65 -23.79 8.61
N LYS A 626 21.82 -25.03 9.07
CA LYS A 626 20.74 -26.02 9.13
C LYS A 626 19.65 -25.70 10.16
N GLN A 627 19.93 -24.81 11.10
CA GLN A 627 19.01 -24.32 12.11
C GLN A 627 18.27 -23.06 11.64
N GLY A 628 18.59 -22.55 10.43
CA GLY A 628 17.96 -21.38 9.84
C GLY A 628 18.59 -20.05 10.27
N ASN A 629 19.72 -20.05 10.97
CA ASN A 629 20.46 -18.84 11.35
C ASN A 629 21.40 -18.41 10.23
N ILE A 630 21.82 -17.15 10.22
CA ILE A 630 22.85 -16.65 9.30
C ILE A 630 24.17 -17.38 9.60
N ASP A 631 24.78 -17.98 8.56
CA ASP A 631 26.11 -18.60 8.68
C ASP A 631 27.18 -17.52 8.82
N LEU A 632 27.70 -17.36 10.05
CA LEU A 632 28.72 -16.36 10.36
C LEU A 632 30.05 -16.58 9.62
N SER A 633 30.37 -17.82 9.27
CA SER A 633 31.59 -18.12 8.51
C SER A 633 31.45 -17.61 7.09
N ASP A 634 30.34 -17.90 6.45
CA ASP A 634 30.01 -17.41 5.11
C ASP A 634 29.89 -15.87 5.10
N LEU A 635 29.26 -15.28 6.13
CA LEU A 635 29.14 -13.83 6.27
C LEU A 635 30.50 -13.15 6.35
N ARG A 636 31.44 -13.67 7.21
CA ARG A 636 32.80 -13.14 7.34
C ARG A 636 33.58 -13.23 6.04
N GLU A 637 33.51 -14.37 5.35
CA GLU A 637 34.15 -14.56 4.06
C GLU A 637 33.63 -13.54 3.01
N LYS A 638 32.32 -13.40 2.87
CA LYS A 638 31.71 -12.48 1.90
C LYS A 638 31.93 -11.01 2.23
N ALA A 639 31.88 -10.65 3.51
CA ALA A 639 32.23 -9.30 3.95
C ALA A 639 33.69 -8.96 3.67
N ALA A 640 34.62 -9.90 3.91
CA ALA A 640 36.04 -9.74 3.60
C ALA A 640 36.28 -9.65 2.08
N GLN A 641 35.59 -10.45 1.27
CA GLN A 641 35.65 -10.38 -0.20
C GLN A 641 35.12 -9.04 -0.74
N ALA A 642 34.03 -8.52 -0.17
CA ALA A 642 33.49 -7.23 -0.54
C ALA A 642 34.41 -6.06 -0.11
N GLY A 643 35.05 -6.15 1.05
CA GLY A 643 36.02 -5.16 1.54
C GLY A 643 35.47 -3.73 1.48
N ASP A 644 36.20 -2.84 0.79
CA ASP A 644 35.86 -1.44 0.62
C ASP A 644 34.64 -1.20 -0.34
N GLU A 645 34.14 -2.24 -0.99
CA GLU A 645 32.93 -2.18 -1.82
C GLU A 645 31.65 -2.55 -1.04
N LEU A 646 31.77 -2.99 0.23
CA LEU A 646 30.66 -3.34 1.07
C LEU A 646 29.83 -2.09 1.43
N SER A 647 28.60 -2.01 0.92
CA SER A 647 27.65 -0.95 1.24
C SER A 647 26.83 -1.26 2.49
N CYS A 648 26.17 -2.40 2.51
CA CYS A 648 25.29 -2.79 3.61
C CYS A 648 24.99 -4.29 3.64
N ILE A 649 24.33 -4.71 4.72
CA ILE A 649 23.56 -5.95 4.82
C ILE A 649 22.07 -5.59 4.97
N MET A 650 21.17 -6.37 4.36
CA MET A 650 19.73 -6.34 4.69
C MET A 650 19.36 -7.62 5.44
N VAL A 651 18.90 -7.48 6.67
CA VAL A 651 18.54 -8.60 7.54
C VAL A 651 17.15 -8.41 8.13
N THR A 652 16.37 -9.49 8.22
CA THR A 652 15.07 -9.51 8.93
C THR A 652 15.29 -10.06 10.34
N TYR A 653 14.76 -9.41 11.37
CA TYR A 653 14.89 -9.87 12.74
C TYR A 653 13.61 -9.64 13.58
N PRO A 654 13.12 -10.63 14.38
CA PRO A 654 13.53 -12.04 14.30
C PRO A 654 13.48 -12.57 12.88
N SER A 655 14.24 -13.62 12.57
CA SER A 655 14.35 -14.10 11.18
C SER A 655 13.01 -14.61 10.64
N THR A 656 12.83 -14.62 9.31
CA THR A 656 11.67 -15.22 8.64
C THR A 656 11.55 -16.74 8.88
N HIS A 657 12.55 -17.36 9.50
CA HIS A 657 12.47 -18.73 10.00
C HIS A 657 11.74 -18.84 11.36
N GLY A 658 11.26 -17.73 11.92
CA GLY A 658 10.52 -17.67 13.19
C GLY A 658 11.42 -17.82 14.42
N VAL A 659 12.67 -17.40 14.35
CA VAL A 659 13.64 -17.54 15.44
C VAL A 659 14.38 -16.23 15.74
N TYR A 660 14.68 -16.02 17.03
CA TYR A 660 15.64 -14.99 17.49
C TYR A 660 17.06 -15.56 17.38
N GLU A 661 17.82 -15.11 16.37
CA GLU A 661 19.20 -15.52 16.20
C GLU A 661 20.06 -14.93 17.32
N GLU A 662 20.85 -15.80 17.99
CA GLU A 662 21.71 -15.43 19.11
C GLU A 662 22.84 -14.47 18.71
N THR A 663 23.24 -14.51 17.46
CA THR A 663 24.45 -13.86 16.94
C THR A 663 24.17 -12.55 16.20
N ILE A 664 22.98 -12.00 16.31
CA ILE A 664 22.60 -10.80 15.53
C ILE A 664 23.51 -9.59 15.78
N ARG A 665 23.97 -9.37 17.01
CA ARG A 665 24.94 -8.31 17.31
C ARG A 665 26.28 -8.54 16.63
N GLU A 666 26.73 -9.80 16.56
CA GLU A 666 27.97 -10.17 15.85
C GLU A 666 27.82 -9.97 14.34
N VAL A 667 26.64 -10.26 13.77
CA VAL A 667 26.31 -9.93 12.36
C VAL A 667 26.49 -8.43 12.11
N CYS A 668 25.93 -7.57 12.96
CA CYS A 668 26.08 -6.12 12.86
C CYS A 668 27.55 -5.69 12.95
N GLN A 669 28.30 -6.23 13.93
CA GLN A 669 29.72 -5.91 14.14
C GLN A 669 30.59 -6.30 12.94
N ILE A 670 30.35 -7.47 12.34
CA ILE A 670 31.10 -7.92 11.16
C ILE A 670 30.92 -6.90 10.01
N VAL A 671 29.69 -6.47 9.75
CA VAL A 671 29.40 -5.53 8.66
C VAL A 671 30.04 -4.16 8.93
N HIS A 672 29.89 -3.64 10.15
CA HIS A 672 30.52 -2.37 10.56
C HIS A 672 32.04 -2.40 10.49
N GLN A 673 32.73 -3.54 10.78
CA GLN A 673 34.17 -3.67 10.66
C GLN A 673 34.69 -3.38 9.24
N TYR A 674 33.88 -3.65 8.22
CA TYR A 674 34.19 -3.35 6.82
C TYR A 674 33.61 -2.03 6.33
N GLY A 675 33.07 -1.19 7.24
CA GLY A 675 32.49 0.11 6.91
C GLY A 675 31.09 0.07 6.29
N GLY A 676 30.49 -1.12 6.17
CA GLY A 676 29.12 -1.30 5.72
C GLY A 676 28.08 -0.88 6.76
N GLN A 677 26.86 -0.61 6.33
CA GLN A 677 25.74 -0.26 7.19
C GLN A 677 24.81 -1.45 7.38
N VAL A 678 24.06 -1.48 8.49
CA VAL A 678 23.07 -2.54 8.78
C VAL A 678 21.65 -2.02 8.54
N TYR A 679 21.02 -2.54 7.50
CA TYR A 679 19.60 -2.38 7.24
C TYR A 679 18.84 -3.53 7.89
N LEU A 680 17.98 -3.25 8.87
CA LEU A 680 17.13 -4.24 9.51
C LEU A 680 15.68 -4.08 9.01
N ASP A 681 15.17 -5.10 8.32
CA ASP A 681 13.79 -5.14 7.85
C ASP A 681 12.83 -5.13 9.04
N GLY A 682 11.96 -4.11 9.07
CA GLY A 682 11.03 -3.89 10.17
C GLY A 682 9.73 -4.68 10.10
N ALA A 683 9.61 -5.65 9.19
CA ALA A 683 8.40 -6.47 9.05
C ALA A 683 8.01 -7.20 10.34
N ASN A 684 8.99 -7.63 11.14
CA ASN A 684 8.82 -8.43 12.35
C ASN A 684 8.89 -7.61 13.66
N MET A 685 8.62 -6.29 13.60
CA MET A 685 8.57 -5.43 14.79
C MET A 685 7.56 -5.89 15.86
N ASN A 686 6.53 -6.66 15.48
CA ASN A 686 5.53 -7.18 16.43
C ASN A 686 6.13 -8.10 17.50
N ALA A 687 7.29 -8.67 17.24
CA ALA A 687 8.07 -9.45 18.21
C ALA A 687 9.08 -8.60 19.00
N GLN A 688 9.28 -7.33 18.69
CA GLN A 688 10.36 -6.52 19.24
C GLN A 688 9.88 -5.44 20.21
N VAL A 689 8.75 -4.81 19.92
CA VAL A 689 8.27 -3.63 20.66
C VAL A 689 8.22 -3.88 22.18
N GLY A 690 8.93 -3.04 22.95
CA GLY A 690 9.03 -3.16 24.41
C GLY A 690 9.88 -4.31 24.93
N ILE A 691 10.45 -5.14 24.05
CA ILE A 691 11.33 -6.27 24.39
C ILE A 691 12.78 -5.96 23.94
N THR A 692 12.94 -5.57 22.69
CA THR A 692 14.20 -5.12 22.09
C THR A 692 13.93 -4.00 21.08
N THR A 693 14.97 -3.41 20.50
CA THR A 693 14.78 -2.46 19.38
C THR A 693 15.85 -2.65 18.33
N PRO A 694 15.55 -2.36 17.04
CA PRO A 694 16.55 -2.42 15.97
C PRO A 694 17.81 -1.61 16.26
N GLY A 695 17.64 -0.38 16.76
CA GLY A 695 18.77 0.48 17.11
C GLY A 695 19.63 -0.04 18.28
N TYR A 696 19.01 -0.74 19.26
CA TYR A 696 19.74 -1.36 20.36
C TYR A 696 20.48 -2.63 19.93
N ILE A 697 19.93 -3.38 18.99
CA ILE A 697 20.57 -4.53 18.35
C ILE A 697 21.85 -4.11 17.62
N GLY A 698 21.87 -2.94 17.00
CA GLY A 698 23.01 -2.40 16.28
C GLY A 698 22.71 -2.06 14.81
N ALA A 699 21.45 -2.01 14.42
CA ALA A 699 21.07 -1.59 13.08
C ALA A 699 21.17 -0.07 12.90
N ASP A 700 21.44 0.37 11.68
CA ASP A 700 21.63 1.78 11.29
C ASP A 700 20.35 2.37 10.70
N VAL A 701 19.53 1.56 10.04
CA VAL A 701 18.26 1.94 9.44
C VAL A 701 17.28 0.77 9.41
N SER A 702 15.98 1.08 9.55
CA SER A 702 14.88 0.14 9.31
C SER A 702 13.71 0.86 8.65
N HIS A 703 12.98 0.18 7.76
CA HIS A 703 11.62 0.60 7.50
C HIS A 703 10.67 0.01 8.55
N LEU A 704 9.54 0.67 8.75
CA LEU A 704 8.49 0.24 9.67
C LEU A 704 7.22 -0.05 8.87
N ASN A 705 6.62 -1.21 9.10
CA ASN A 705 5.33 -1.54 8.50
C ASN A 705 4.22 -1.15 9.50
N LEU A 706 3.73 0.10 9.43
CA LEU A 706 2.67 0.55 10.35
C LEU A 706 1.38 -0.24 10.18
N HIS A 707 1.17 -0.83 8.99
CA HIS A 707 0.05 -1.74 8.68
C HIS A 707 0.21 -3.17 9.27
N LYS A 708 1.29 -3.45 9.98
CA LYS A 708 1.54 -4.68 10.74
C LYS A 708 1.48 -4.40 12.23
N THR A 709 2.58 -3.96 12.81
CA THR A 709 2.74 -3.78 14.26
C THR A 709 1.87 -2.65 14.84
N PHE A 710 1.57 -1.59 14.08
CA PHE A 710 0.93 -0.38 14.56
C PHE A 710 -0.49 -0.15 14.00
N CYS A 711 -1.23 -1.23 13.75
CA CYS A 711 -2.68 -1.30 13.51
C CYS A 711 -3.23 -0.56 12.29
N ILE A 712 -2.44 0.01 11.38
CA ILE A 712 -2.98 0.47 10.11
C ILE A 712 -3.52 -0.75 9.35
N PRO A 713 -4.77 -0.72 8.83
CA PRO A 713 -5.37 -1.87 8.16
C PRO A 713 -4.65 -2.20 6.85
N HIS A 714 -4.69 -3.48 6.48
CA HIS A 714 -4.17 -3.94 5.20
C HIS A 714 -5.06 -3.58 4.01
N GLY A 715 -6.33 -3.23 4.24
CA GLY A 715 -7.24 -2.68 3.24
C GLY A 715 -7.52 -3.56 2.03
N GLY A 716 -7.54 -4.88 2.20
CA GLY A 716 -7.64 -5.83 1.09
C GLY A 716 -6.33 -6.02 0.32
N GLY A 717 -5.26 -5.47 0.82
CA GLY A 717 -3.93 -5.42 0.24
C GLY A 717 -3.46 -3.98 0.03
N GLY A 718 -2.20 -3.76 0.24
CA GLY A 718 -1.57 -2.48 0.08
C GLY A 718 -1.45 -1.72 1.37
N PRO A 719 -0.22 -1.56 1.80
CA PRO A 719 0.12 -0.72 2.93
C PRO A 719 0.19 0.73 2.49
N GLY A 720 -0.43 1.60 3.25
CA GLY A 720 -0.33 3.02 3.02
C GLY A 720 0.94 3.68 3.54
N MET A 721 1.67 3.08 4.51
CA MET A 721 2.81 3.71 5.17
C MET A 721 3.96 2.75 5.47
N GLY A 722 5.19 3.20 5.21
CA GLY A 722 6.42 2.50 5.52
C GLY A 722 7.54 3.46 5.94
N PRO A 723 7.38 4.22 7.05
CA PRO A 723 8.39 5.17 7.49
C PRO A 723 9.72 4.49 7.77
N ILE A 724 10.82 5.24 7.64
CA ILE A 724 12.16 4.77 8.01
C ILE A 724 12.64 5.42 9.29
N GLY A 725 13.15 4.58 10.20
CA GLY A 725 13.94 5.01 11.35
C GLY A 725 15.43 4.90 11.04
N VAL A 726 16.21 5.90 11.41
CA VAL A 726 17.65 5.97 11.09
C VAL A 726 18.47 6.45 12.28
N LYS A 727 19.74 5.99 12.35
CA LYS A 727 20.75 6.53 13.25
C LYS A 727 21.17 7.94 12.83
N ALA A 728 21.69 8.73 13.77
CA ALA A 728 22.05 10.14 13.59
C ALA A 728 22.90 10.42 12.36
N HIS A 729 23.83 9.54 12.01
CA HIS A 729 24.72 9.71 10.85
C HIS A 729 24.00 9.54 9.50
N LEU A 730 22.86 8.84 9.46
CA LEU A 730 22.02 8.68 8.27
C LEU A 730 20.89 9.72 8.20
N ALA A 731 20.55 10.41 9.30
CA ALA A 731 19.45 11.36 9.36
C ALA A 731 19.55 12.50 8.30
N PRO A 732 20.72 13.06 7.98
CA PRO A 732 20.84 14.07 6.92
C PRO A 732 20.49 13.59 5.51
N PHE A 733 20.44 12.28 5.29
CA PHE A 733 20.30 11.63 3.98
C PHE A 733 18.90 11.02 3.73
N VAL A 734 17.94 11.23 4.63
CA VAL A 734 16.55 10.79 4.41
C VAL A 734 15.89 11.58 3.28
N PRO A 735 14.84 11.04 2.64
CA PRO A 735 14.17 11.72 1.53
C PRO A 735 13.71 13.14 1.85
N GLY A 736 14.02 14.07 0.96
CA GLY A 736 13.49 15.43 0.94
C GLY A 736 12.22 15.56 0.08
N HIS A 737 11.81 16.82 -0.23
CA HIS A 737 10.66 17.06 -1.11
C HIS A 737 10.82 18.42 -1.79
N SER A 738 10.57 18.48 -3.12
CA SER A 738 10.79 19.70 -3.91
C SER A 738 9.72 20.76 -3.73
N VAL A 739 8.51 20.38 -3.31
CA VAL A 739 7.36 21.29 -3.16
C VAL A 739 7.20 21.80 -1.72
N VAL A 740 7.48 20.94 -0.73
CA VAL A 740 7.34 21.27 0.70
C VAL A 740 8.68 21.10 1.40
N GLN A 741 9.14 22.15 2.08
CA GLN A 741 10.32 22.06 2.92
C GLN A 741 10.00 21.24 4.19
N ILE A 742 10.70 20.14 4.39
CA ILE A 742 10.61 19.31 5.59
C ILE A 742 11.72 19.75 6.54
N ASP A 743 11.37 20.08 7.78
CA ASP A 743 12.33 20.57 8.77
C ASP A 743 13.47 19.57 9.02
N GLY A 744 14.70 20.07 8.97
CA GLY A 744 15.91 19.26 9.20
C GLY A 744 16.30 18.34 8.05
N VAL A 745 15.59 18.35 6.92
CA VAL A 745 15.87 17.53 5.75
C VAL A 745 16.30 18.38 4.55
N LEU A 746 17.31 17.89 3.82
CA LEU A 746 17.79 18.55 2.61
C LEU A 746 16.87 18.26 1.43
N THR A 747 16.35 19.27 0.78
CA THR A 747 15.47 19.16 -0.40
C THR A 747 16.14 18.38 -1.53
N GLN A 748 17.45 18.53 -1.69
CA GLN A 748 18.24 17.85 -2.72
C GLN A 748 18.37 16.33 -2.54
N ASN A 749 17.96 15.75 -1.40
CA ASN A 749 17.95 14.30 -1.24
C ASN A 749 16.92 13.60 -2.15
N GLY A 750 16.03 14.35 -2.78
CA GLY A 750 14.97 13.83 -3.65
C GLY A 750 13.81 13.20 -2.88
N ALA A 751 12.68 13.07 -3.55
CA ALA A 751 11.47 12.45 -2.99
C ALA A 751 11.32 10.99 -3.43
N VAL A 752 10.70 10.17 -2.58
CA VAL A 752 10.35 8.77 -2.89
C VAL A 752 8.83 8.57 -3.04
N SER A 753 8.03 9.56 -2.68
CA SER A 753 6.57 9.57 -2.88
C SER A 753 6.09 10.96 -3.26
N ALA A 754 4.88 11.06 -3.84
CA ALA A 754 4.30 12.30 -4.31
C ALA A 754 4.02 13.31 -3.18
N ALA A 755 3.64 12.83 -2.00
CA ALA A 755 3.32 13.67 -0.85
C ALA A 755 4.46 13.67 0.17
N PRO A 756 4.68 14.79 0.90
CA PRO A 756 5.83 14.95 1.80
C PRO A 756 5.79 14.02 3.02
N PHE A 757 4.59 13.59 3.45
CA PHE A 757 4.38 12.70 4.59
C PHE A 757 3.67 11.40 4.19
N GLY A 758 3.89 10.95 2.95
CA GLY A 758 3.32 9.71 2.43
C GLY A 758 1.78 9.70 2.50
N SER A 759 1.22 8.71 3.18
CA SER A 759 -0.23 8.56 3.38
C SER A 759 -0.67 9.10 4.74
N ALA A 760 -0.61 10.40 4.91
CA ALA A 760 -0.72 11.06 6.21
C ALA A 760 -2.07 10.81 6.91
N SER A 761 -3.19 10.65 6.18
CA SER A 761 -4.53 10.51 6.78
C SER A 761 -4.74 9.23 7.58
N ILE A 762 -3.87 8.23 7.43
CA ILE A 762 -3.95 6.97 8.18
C ILE A 762 -2.96 6.91 9.37
N LEU A 763 -2.10 7.90 9.55
CA LEU A 763 -1.21 8.01 10.71
C LEU A 763 -1.97 8.14 12.05
N PRO A 764 -3.15 8.78 12.11
CA PRO A 764 -3.99 8.79 13.30
C PRO A 764 -4.26 7.40 13.89
N ILE A 765 -4.34 6.35 13.08
CA ILE A 765 -4.56 4.97 13.52
C ILE A 765 -3.42 4.51 14.44
N SER A 766 -2.18 4.65 14.00
CA SER A 766 -1.00 4.29 14.78
C SER A 766 -0.83 5.18 16.02
N TRP A 767 -1.16 6.48 15.92
CA TRP A 767 -1.17 7.39 17.04
C TRP A 767 -2.16 6.93 18.12
N MET A 768 -3.39 6.58 17.74
CA MET A 768 -4.43 6.07 18.63
C MET A 768 -3.99 4.76 19.31
N TYR A 769 -3.46 3.81 18.53
CA TYR A 769 -2.98 2.53 19.05
C TYR A 769 -1.92 2.72 20.11
N ILE A 770 -0.85 3.47 19.83
CA ILE A 770 0.24 3.70 20.78
C ILE A 770 -0.28 4.42 22.04
N ARG A 771 -1.14 5.42 21.87
CA ARG A 771 -1.69 6.21 22.97
C ARG A 771 -2.59 5.39 23.90
N MET A 772 -3.41 4.50 23.34
CA MET A 772 -4.34 3.65 24.11
C MET A 772 -3.64 2.46 24.76
N MET A 773 -2.59 1.92 24.14
CA MET A 773 -1.82 0.80 24.70
C MET A 773 -0.81 1.25 25.75
N GLY A 774 -0.20 2.42 25.59
CA GLY A 774 0.90 2.87 26.45
C GLY A 774 2.09 1.92 26.45
N ALA A 775 3.09 2.22 27.26
CA ALA A 775 4.34 1.45 27.31
C ALA A 775 4.14 -0.01 27.70
N GLU A 776 3.35 -0.26 28.75
CA GLU A 776 3.12 -1.62 29.25
C GLU A 776 2.24 -2.44 28.31
N GLY A 777 1.19 -1.85 27.73
CA GLY A 777 0.32 -2.55 26.78
C GLY A 777 1.05 -2.95 25.51
N LEU A 778 1.90 -2.08 24.98
CA LEU A 778 2.73 -2.39 23.81
C LEU A 778 3.70 -3.54 24.07
N LYS A 779 4.35 -3.56 25.24
CA LYS A 779 5.22 -4.66 25.64
C LYS A 779 4.43 -5.96 25.80
N GLN A 780 3.27 -5.90 26.47
CA GLN A 780 2.40 -7.06 26.65
C GLN A 780 1.91 -7.62 25.31
N ALA A 781 1.59 -6.76 24.33
CA ALA A 781 1.21 -7.17 22.99
C ALA A 781 2.29 -8.05 22.33
N SER A 782 3.56 -7.62 22.36
CA SER A 782 4.66 -8.43 21.83
C SER A 782 4.85 -9.74 22.59
N GLN A 783 4.73 -9.71 23.90
CA GLN A 783 4.86 -10.93 24.73
C GLN A 783 3.75 -11.94 24.44
N VAL A 784 2.50 -11.48 24.25
CA VAL A 784 1.36 -12.35 23.94
C VAL A 784 1.42 -12.87 22.51
N ALA A 785 1.90 -12.06 21.54
CA ALA A 785 2.16 -12.54 20.20
C ALA A 785 3.13 -13.73 20.18
N ILE A 786 4.22 -13.63 20.94
CA ILE A 786 5.18 -14.72 21.13
C ILE A 786 4.56 -15.92 21.85
N LEU A 787 3.74 -15.70 22.88
CA LEU A 787 3.02 -16.75 23.57
C LEU A 787 2.07 -17.49 22.64
N ASN A 788 1.29 -16.77 21.82
CA ASN A 788 0.32 -17.37 20.89
C ASN A 788 1.02 -18.27 19.85
N ALA A 789 2.15 -17.83 19.29
CA ALA A 789 2.94 -18.63 18.35
C ALA A 789 3.52 -19.91 19.01
N ASN A 790 4.07 -19.77 20.22
CA ASN A 790 4.60 -20.92 20.96
C ASN A 790 3.49 -21.90 21.42
N TYR A 791 2.30 -21.40 21.73
CA TYR A 791 1.13 -22.20 22.05
C TYR A 791 0.71 -23.06 20.85
N ILE A 792 0.56 -22.45 19.67
CA ILE A 792 0.24 -23.20 18.43
C ILE A 792 1.35 -24.21 18.12
N ALA A 793 2.61 -23.81 18.12
CA ALA A 793 3.74 -24.68 17.84
C ALA A 793 3.78 -25.87 18.80
N THR A 794 3.56 -25.68 20.10
CA THR A 794 3.55 -26.72 21.13
C THR A 794 2.39 -27.71 20.93
N ARG A 795 1.20 -27.20 20.58
CA ARG A 795 -0.02 -28.02 20.37
C ARG A 795 0.04 -28.83 19.08
N LEU A 796 0.76 -28.36 18.05
CA LEU A 796 0.80 -29.00 16.73
C LEU A 796 2.05 -29.84 16.47
N LYS A 797 3.12 -29.72 17.25
CA LYS A 797 4.45 -30.33 16.96
C LYS A 797 4.44 -31.83 16.70
N ASP A 798 3.51 -32.57 17.32
CA ASP A 798 3.40 -34.03 17.19
C ASP A 798 2.62 -34.44 15.91
N ALA A 799 1.78 -33.54 15.40
CA ALA A 799 1.02 -33.73 14.17
C ALA A 799 1.72 -33.14 12.93
N TYR A 800 2.37 -32.00 13.12
CA TYR A 800 3.12 -31.26 12.09
C TYR A 800 4.46 -30.82 12.68
N PRO A 801 5.61 -31.32 12.21
CA PRO A 801 6.90 -30.89 12.73
C PRO A 801 7.11 -29.38 12.56
N VAL A 802 7.59 -28.71 13.59
CA VAL A 802 8.05 -27.32 13.50
C VAL A 802 9.44 -27.33 12.92
N LEU A 803 9.64 -26.71 11.75
CA LEU A 803 10.88 -26.83 10.97
C LEU A 803 12.09 -26.16 11.66
N TYR A 804 11.88 -24.95 12.20
CA TYR A 804 12.95 -24.21 12.87
C TYR A 804 12.51 -23.81 14.26
N THR A 805 13.42 -23.96 15.22
CA THR A 805 13.26 -23.51 16.59
C THR A 805 14.55 -22.89 17.06
N GLY A 806 14.45 -21.88 17.91
CA GLY A 806 15.60 -21.28 18.60
C GLY A 806 15.92 -21.99 19.92
N ARG A 807 16.40 -21.22 20.87
CA ARG A 807 16.71 -21.67 22.24
C ARG A 807 15.55 -22.46 22.86
N ASP A 808 15.85 -23.51 23.58
CA ASP A 808 14.90 -24.36 24.29
C ASP A 808 13.75 -24.94 23.42
N GLY A 809 13.97 -25.05 22.09
CA GLY A 809 12.96 -25.52 21.15
C GLY A 809 11.79 -24.55 20.95
N ARG A 810 11.96 -23.28 21.21
CA ARG A 810 10.96 -22.21 21.13
C ARG A 810 10.99 -21.49 19.79
N VAL A 811 9.89 -20.83 19.46
CA VAL A 811 9.75 -19.97 18.30
C VAL A 811 9.59 -18.50 18.72
N ALA A 812 9.75 -17.57 17.79
CA ALA A 812 9.44 -16.16 18.00
C ALA A 812 7.91 -15.92 17.95
N HIS A 813 7.42 -14.95 17.20
CA HIS A 813 5.99 -14.63 17.05
C HIS A 813 5.31 -15.41 15.90
N GLU A 814 6.03 -16.25 15.20
CA GLU A 814 5.57 -17.07 14.08
C GLU A 814 6.27 -18.44 14.09
N CYS A 815 5.69 -19.44 13.45
CA CYS A 815 6.28 -20.76 13.32
C CYS A 815 6.07 -21.34 11.92
N ILE A 816 6.98 -22.24 11.50
CA ILE A 816 6.93 -22.91 10.21
C ILE A 816 6.60 -24.39 10.44
N LEU A 817 5.45 -24.83 9.93
CA LEU A 817 5.04 -26.22 9.94
C LEU A 817 5.58 -26.93 8.69
N ASP A 818 6.34 -28.02 8.86
CA ASP A 818 6.93 -28.77 7.76
C ASP A 818 5.96 -29.84 7.25
N ILE A 819 5.45 -29.64 6.04
CA ILE A 819 4.51 -30.56 5.39
C ILE A 819 5.20 -31.59 4.50
N ARG A 820 6.49 -31.41 4.20
CA ARG A 820 7.25 -32.27 3.29
C ARG A 820 7.23 -33.76 3.68
N PRO A 821 7.40 -34.14 4.95
CA PRO A 821 7.32 -35.57 5.34
C PRO A 821 5.92 -36.17 5.10
N LEU A 822 4.87 -35.40 5.32
CA LEU A 822 3.49 -35.82 5.06
C LEU A 822 3.23 -35.99 3.57
N LYS A 823 3.69 -35.05 2.76
CA LYS A 823 3.59 -35.08 1.30
C LYS A 823 4.33 -36.29 0.72
N GLU A 824 5.53 -36.58 1.20
CA GLU A 824 6.30 -37.73 0.77
C GLU A 824 5.60 -39.06 1.12
N ALA A 825 5.00 -39.15 2.30
CA ALA A 825 4.32 -40.35 2.78
C ALA A 825 2.93 -40.56 2.16
N THR A 826 2.17 -39.55 1.84
CA THR A 826 0.75 -39.61 1.50
C THR A 826 0.36 -39.01 0.16
N GLY A 827 1.22 -38.16 -0.43
CA GLY A 827 0.91 -37.34 -1.62
C GLY A 827 0.15 -36.03 -1.32
N ILE A 828 -0.35 -35.81 -0.10
CA ILE A 828 -1.11 -34.63 0.29
C ILE A 828 -0.13 -33.45 0.51
N SER A 829 -0.37 -32.35 -0.17
CA SER A 829 0.50 -31.18 -0.16
C SER A 829 0.06 -30.08 0.81
N GLU A 830 0.93 -29.10 1.05
CA GLU A 830 0.62 -27.87 1.77
C GLU A 830 -0.54 -27.09 1.13
N MET A 831 -0.67 -27.16 -0.19
CA MET A 831 -1.79 -26.58 -0.93
C MET A 831 -3.12 -27.27 -0.58
N ASP A 832 -3.15 -28.58 -0.47
CA ASP A 832 -4.37 -29.36 -0.14
C ASP A 832 -4.85 -29.01 1.27
N ILE A 833 -3.91 -28.90 2.22
CA ILE A 833 -4.20 -28.47 3.60
C ILE A 833 -4.75 -27.03 3.60
N ALA A 834 -4.13 -26.13 2.85
CA ALA A 834 -4.55 -24.74 2.74
C ALA A 834 -5.98 -24.61 2.18
N LYS A 835 -6.30 -25.34 1.12
CA LYS A 835 -7.66 -25.33 0.56
C LYS A 835 -8.68 -25.97 1.50
N ARG A 836 -8.30 -27.02 2.23
CA ARG A 836 -9.16 -27.66 3.21
C ARG A 836 -9.49 -26.75 4.42
N LEU A 837 -8.54 -25.92 4.85
CA LEU A 837 -8.78 -24.90 5.90
C LEU A 837 -9.92 -23.92 5.54
N ILE A 838 -10.17 -23.66 4.26
CA ILE A 838 -11.29 -22.84 3.82
C ILE A 838 -12.64 -23.47 4.22
N ASP A 839 -12.77 -24.79 4.12
CA ASP A 839 -13.97 -25.50 4.57
C ASP A 839 -14.18 -25.42 6.10
N TYR A 840 -13.08 -25.23 6.86
CA TYR A 840 -13.11 -24.95 8.31
C TYR A 840 -13.34 -23.46 8.61
N GLY A 841 -13.49 -22.60 7.60
CA GLY A 841 -13.75 -21.19 7.75
C GLY A 841 -12.50 -20.36 8.06
N PHE A 842 -11.32 -20.77 7.61
CA PHE A 842 -10.07 -20.03 7.77
C PHE A 842 -9.47 -19.60 6.44
N HIS A 843 -8.88 -18.42 6.44
CA HIS A 843 -7.84 -18.09 5.48
C HIS A 843 -6.60 -18.92 5.84
N ALA A 844 -6.00 -19.59 4.88
CA ALA A 844 -4.85 -20.42 5.18
C ALA A 844 -3.60 -19.60 5.51
N PRO A 845 -2.63 -20.18 6.25
CA PRO A 845 -1.30 -19.60 6.45
C PRO A 845 -0.54 -19.39 5.13
N THR A 846 0.57 -18.68 5.19
CA THR A 846 1.46 -18.50 4.04
C THR A 846 2.07 -19.82 3.63
N MET A 847 1.94 -20.17 2.35
CA MET A 847 2.40 -21.43 1.79
C MET A 847 3.79 -21.30 1.17
N SER A 848 4.63 -22.32 1.35
CA SER A 848 5.91 -22.48 0.66
C SER A 848 6.85 -21.26 0.76
N PHE A 849 6.82 -20.58 1.91
CA PHE A 849 7.70 -19.46 2.22
C PHE A 849 8.15 -19.53 3.70
N PRO A 850 9.41 -19.24 4.02
CA PRO A 850 10.56 -19.08 3.11
C PRO A 850 11.05 -20.42 2.52
N VAL A 851 10.50 -21.53 2.98
CA VAL A 851 10.87 -22.90 2.55
C VAL A 851 9.73 -23.54 1.78
N ALA A 852 10.01 -24.09 0.61
CA ALA A 852 9.02 -24.81 -0.18
C ALA A 852 8.44 -26.02 0.57
N GLY A 853 7.13 -26.27 0.46
CA GLY A 853 6.45 -27.39 1.10
C GLY A 853 6.15 -27.18 2.59
N THR A 854 6.04 -25.93 3.04
CA THR A 854 5.75 -25.56 4.42
C THR A 854 4.52 -24.66 4.53
N LEU A 855 4.00 -24.52 5.75
CA LEU A 855 3.00 -23.53 6.14
C LEU A 855 3.59 -22.63 7.23
N MET A 856 3.61 -21.32 7.00
CA MET A 856 4.09 -20.33 7.95
C MET A 856 2.93 -19.66 8.66
N VAL A 857 2.85 -19.80 9.96
CA VAL A 857 1.74 -19.37 10.82
C VAL A 857 2.22 -18.23 11.72
N GLU A 858 1.55 -17.09 11.64
CA GLU A 858 1.74 -15.94 12.54
C GLU A 858 0.39 -15.58 13.19
N PRO A 859 0.11 -16.00 14.44
CA PRO A 859 -1.02 -15.49 15.20
C PRO A 859 -0.63 -14.18 15.87
N THR A 860 -1.51 -13.16 15.80
CA THR A 860 -1.26 -11.90 16.50
C THR A 860 -1.72 -11.98 17.95
N GLU A 861 -1.32 -11.00 18.77
CA GLU A 861 -1.77 -10.87 20.15
C GLU A 861 -3.27 -10.58 20.28
N SER A 862 -3.90 -10.08 19.21
CA SER A 862 -5.33 -9.74 19.22
C SER A 862 -6.24 -10.96 19.04
N GLU A 863 -5.70 -12.12 18.68
CA GLU A 863 -6.49 -13.34 18.52
C GLU A 863 -6.84 -13.99 19.86
N SER A 864 -8.10 -14.36 20.01
CA SER A 864 -8.56 -15.01 21.24
C SER A 864 -8.07 -16.44 21.34
N LYS A 865 -7.90 -16.96 22.57
CA LYS A 865 -7.55 -18.37 22.77
C LYS A 865 -8.58 -19.33 22.14
N VAL A 866 -9.85 -18.95 22.11
CA VAL A 866 -10.91 -19.75 21.47
C VAL A 866 -10.67 -19.91 19.97
N GLU A 867 -10.27 -18.81 19.30
CA GLU A 867 -9.97 -18.85 17.87
C GLU A 867 -8.65 -19.58 17.57
N LEU A 868 -7.64 -19.42 18.45
CA LEU A 868 -6.40 -20.22 18.34
C LEU A 868 -6.68 -21.71 18.50
N ASP A 869 -7.50 -22.11 19.47
CA ASP A 869 -7.90 -23.51 19.66
C ASP A 869 -8.69 -24.03 18.45
N ARG A 870 -9.63 -23.24 17.91
CA ARG A 870 -10.40 -23.58 16.70
C ARG A 870 -9.48 -23.87 15.51
N PHE A 871 -8.44 -23.02 15.33
CA PHE A 871 -7.45 -23.22 14.26
C PHE A 871 -6.60 -24.48 14.47
N ILE A 872 -6.14 -24.70 15.71
CA ILE A 872 -5.39 -25.91 16.09
C ILE A 872 -6.21 -27.16 15.85
N ASP A 873 -7.47 -27.18 16.31
CA ASP A 873 -8.38 -28.33 16.16
C ASP A 873 -8.70 -28.60 14.70
N ALA A 874 -8.84 -27.55 13.86
CA ALA A 874 -8.99 -27.71 12.41
C ALA A 874 -7.77 -28.42 11.80
N LEU A 875 -6.55 -27.99 12.14
CA LEU A 875 -5.33 -28.64 11.63
C LEU A 875 -5.19 -30.07 12.14
N LEU A 876 -5.54 -30.38 13.40
CA LEU A 876 -5.52 -31.73 13.94
C LEU A 876 -6.56 -32.62 13.23
N SER A 877 -7.75 -32.10 12.93
CA SER A 877 -8.77 -32.80 12.14
C SER A 877 -8.30 -33.09 10.72
N ILE A 878 -7.68 -32.09 10.07
CA ILE A 878 -7.07 -32.24 8.75
C ILE A 878 -5.96 -33.31 8.81
N ARG A 879 -5.18 -33.37 9.88
CA ARG A 879 -4.16 -34.43 10.05
C ARG A 879 -4.78 -35.79 10.11
N ALA A 880 -5.94 -35.97 10.75
CA ALA A 880 -6.69 -37.21 10.77
C ALA A 880 -7.28 -37.57 9.38
N GLU A 881 -7.71 -36.56 8.60
CA GLU A 881 -8.13 -36.78 7.22
C GLU A 881 -6.96 -37.28 6.34
N ILE A 882 -5.75 -36.70 6.51
CA ILE A 882 -4.52 -37.15 5.85
C ILE A 882 -4.20 -38.63 6.21
N GLU A 883 -4.38 -39.01 7.47
CA GLU A 883 -4.18 -40.40 7.90
C GLU A 883 -5.17 -41.36 7.25
N ASN A 884 -6.43 -40.94 7.07
CA ASN A 884 -7.42 -41.75 6.32
C ASN A 884 -7.01 -42.01 4.86
N VAL A 885 -6.34 -41.05 4.20
CA VAL A 885 -5.76 -41.25 2.88
C VAL A 885 -4.58 -42.22 2.95
N ALA A 886 -3.66 -42.04 3.90
CA ALA A 886 -2.53 -42.93 4.11
C ALA A 886 -2.94 -44.38 4.35
N GLN A 887 -4.05 -44.61 5.03
CA GLN A 887 -4.62 -45.92 5.33
C GLN A 887 -5.47 -46.49 4.19
N GLY A 888 -5.64 -45.78 3.07
CA GLY A 888 -6.41 -46.22 1.91
C GLY A 888 -7.92 -46.18 2.11
N LYS A 889 -8.43 -45.43 3.11
CA LYS A 889 -9.87 -45.23 3.27
C LYS A 889 -10.44 -44.37 2.15
N TRP A 890 -9.68 -43.41 1.67
CA TRP A 890 -9.93 -42.60 0.48
C TRP A 890 -8.74 -42.69 -0.47
N THR A 891 -8.99 -42.54 -1.77
CA THR A 891 -7.90 -42.47 -2.75
C THR A 891 -7.23 -41.10 -2.71
N LEU A 892 -6.02 -40.98 -3.28
CA LEU A 892 -5.35 -39.70 -3.40
C LEU A 892 -6.13 -38.76 -4.34
N GLU A 893 -6.80 -39.32 -5.35
CA GLU A 893 -7.55 -38.57 -6.36
C GLU A 893 -8.94 -38.13 -5.89
N ASP A 894 -9.52 -38.83 -4.89
CA ASP A 894 -10.85 -38.48 -4.34
C ASP A 894 -10.87 -38.54 -2.81
N ASN A 895 -10.66 -37.36 -2.20
CA ASN A 895 -10.70 -37.15 -0.76
C ASN A 895 -11.06 -35.70 -0.43
N PRO A 896 -11.45 -35.39 0.83
CA PRO A 896 -11.86 -34.02 1.21
C PRO A 896 -10.81 -32.94 1.01
N LEU A 897 -9.51 -33.28 1.02
CA LEU A 897 -8.41 -32.32 0.93
C LEU A 897 -8.17 -31.86 -0.52
N VAL A 898 -8.07 -32.83 -1.45
CA VAL A 898 -7.81 -32.52 -2.87
C VAL A 898 -9.02 -31.89 -3.55
N ASN A 899 -10.23 -32.17 -3.08
CA ASN A 899 -11.47 -31.60 -3.62
C ASN A 899 -11.87 -30.27 -2.98
N ALA A 900 -11.23 -29.89 -1.86
CA ALA A 900 -11.49 -28.62 -1.20
C ALA A 900 -11.09 -27.39 -2.06
N PRO A 901 -11.78 -26.23 -1.88
CA PRO A 901 -12.92 -26.02 -1.01
C PRO A 901 -14.25 -26.48 -1.64
N HIS A 902 -15.22 -26.84 -0.80
CA HIS A 902 -16.53 -27.33 -1.22
C HIS A 902 -17.58 -26.21 -1.25
N THR A 903 -18.26 -26.05 -2.39
CA THR A 903 -19.26 -24.98 -2.60
C THR A 903 -20.68 -25.48 -2.30
N GLN A 904 -21.63 -24.54 -2.05
CA GLN A 904 -23.05 -24.89 -1.92
C GLN A 904 -23.61 -25.57 -3.17
N ALA A 905 -23.18 -25.14 -4.36
CA ALA A 905 -23.63 -25.70 -5.62
C ALA A 905 -23.31 -27.20 -5.75
N GLU A 906 -22.13 -27.61 -5.29
CA GLU A 906 -21.69 -29.00 -5.31
C GLU A 906 -22.56 -29.91 -4.42
N LEU A 907 -23.00 -29.37 -3.27
CA LEU A 907 -23.82 -30.17 -2.34
C LEU A 907 -25.20 -30.53 -2.85
N VAL A 908 -25.78 -29.69 -3.69
CA VAL A 908 -27.14 -29.91 -4.23
C VAL A 908 -27.13 -30.73 -5.53
N CYS A 909 -25.94 -30.94 -6.11
CA CYS A 909 -25.75 -31.80 -7.26
C CYS A 909 -25.63 -33.29 -6.88
N ASN A 910 -25.48 -34.19 -7.86
CA ASN A 910 -25.19 -35.58 -7.60
C ASN A 910 -23.82 -35.72 -6.91
N TRP A 911 -23.83 -36.29 -5.71
CA TRP A 911 -22.62 -36.50 -4.93
C TRP A 911 -21.95 -37.81 -5.37
N THR A 912 -20.76 -37.72 -5.88
CA THR A 912 -20.02 -38.86 -6.44
C THR A 912 -18.75 -39.21 -5.66
N HIS A 913 -18.50 -38.49 -4.55
CA HIS A 913 -17.32 -38.69 -3.72
C HIS A 913 -17.50 -39.83 -2.72
N ASP A 914 -16.40 -40.49 -2.36
CA ASP A 914 -16.36 -41.59 -1.40
C ASP A 914 -16.47 -41.16 0.06
N TYR A 915 -16.63 -39.89 0.34
CA TYR A 915 -16.86 -39.26 1.65
C TYR A 915 -18.22 -38.55 1.69
N THR A 916 -18.72 -38.30 2.90
CA THR A 916 -20.06 -37.73 3.06
C THR A 916 -20.10 -36.21 2.80
N ARG A 917 -21.26 -35.68 2.37
CA ARG A 917 -21.50 -34.26 2.23
C ARG A 917 -21.28 -33.49 3.54
N GLU A 918 -21.68 -34.09 4.67
CA GLU A 918 -21.51 -33.51 5.99
C GLU A 918 -20.03 -33.32 6.32
N LEU A 919 -19.21 -34.37 6.11
CA LEU A 919 -17.75 -34.23 6.30
C LEU A 919 -17.13 -33.20 5.36
N ALA A 920 -17.61 -33.09 4.13
CA ALA A 920 -17.13 -32.11 3.16
C ALA A 920 -17.25 -30.65 3.69
N VAL A 921 -18.43 -30.29 4.19
CA VAL A 921 -18.77 -28.90 4.48
C VAL A 921 -18.86 -28.53 5.94
N PHE A 922 -19.10 -29.49 6.83
CA PHE A 922 -19.16 -29.30 8.28
C PHE A 922 -18.14 -30.20 9.01
N PRO A 923 -16.86 -30.12 8.64
CA PRO A 923 -15.85 -31.05 9.17
C PRO A 923 -15.61 -30.90 10.67
N ALA A 924 -15.94 -29.76 11.27
CA ALA A 924 -15.82 -29.49 12.71
C ALA A 924 -17.19 -29.21 13.39
N GLY A 925 -18.31 -29.51 12.72
CA GLY A 925 -19.63 -29.24 13.26
C GLY A 925 -19.91 -27.75 13.50
N SER A 926 -19.38 -26.87 12.65
CA SER A 926 -19.47 -25.42 12.84
C SER A 926 -20.88 -24.90 12.59
N GLU A 927 -21.38 -24.11 13.55
CA GLU A 927 -22.63 -23.37 13.43
C GLU A 927 -22.48 -22.18 12.46
N ASP A 928 -21.30 -21.53 12.45
CA ASP A 928 -20.99 -20.39 11.58
C ASP A 928 -20.12 -20.83 10.40
N LYS A 929 -20.80 -21.17 9.28
CA LYS A 929 -20.14 -21.66 8.07
C LYS A 929 -19.82 -20.56 7.09
N TYR A 930 -18.55 -20.38 6.75
CA TYR A 930 -18.15 -19.67 5.53
C TYR A 930 -18.39 -20.56 4.29
N TRP A 931 -19.07 -20.03 3.29
CA TRP A 931 -19.35 -20.71 2.04
C TRP A 931 -18.50 -20.15 0.90
N PRO A 932 -17.48 -20.88 0.43
CA PRO A 932 -16.72 -20.47 -0.75
C PRO A 932 -17.64 -20.42 -1.97
N THR A 933 -17.45 -19.38 -2.79
CA THR A 933 -18.29 -19.18 -3.99
C THR A 933 -17.72 -19.88 -5.22
N VAL A 934 -16.47 -20.32 -5.18
CA VAL A 934 -15.77 -21.05 -6.22
C VAL A 934 -15.03 -22.25 -5.63
N LYS A 935 -14.81 -23.27 -6.43
CA LYS A 935 -13.94 -24.40 -6.11
C LYS A 935 -12.46 -23.99 -6.30
N ARG A 936 -11.53 -24.96 -6.12
CA ARG A 936 -10.11 -24.76 -6.39
C ARG A 936 -9.92 -24.21 -7.79
N LEU A 937 -9.12 -23.15 -7.92
CA LEU A 937 -8.88 -22.49 -9.21
C LEU A 937 -7.92 -23.29 -10.09
N ASP A 938 -8.14 -23.21 -11.41
CA ASP A 938 -7.22 -23.69 -12.44
C ASP A 938 -6.24 -22.57 -12.83
N ASP A 939 -5.09 -22.53 -12.15
CA ASP A 939 -4.04 -21.55 -12.40
C ASP A 939 -3.42 -21.71 -13.79
N VAL A 940 -3.29 -22.94 -14.28
CA VAL A 940 -2.70 -23.24 -15.59
C VAL A 940 -3.58 -22.70 -16.72
N TYR A 941 -4.90 -22.88 -16.60
CA TYR A 941 -5.84 -22.29 -17.56
C TYR A 941 -5.75 -20.76 -17.57
N GLY A 942 -5.75 -20.13 -16.40
CA GLY A 942 -5.67 -18.66 -16.28
C GLY A 942 -4.40 -18.07 -16.87
N ASP A 943 -3.25 -18.72 -16.69
CA ASP A 943 -1.98 -18.27 -17.24
C ASP A 943 -1.89 -18.42 -18.77
N ARG A 944 -2.54 -19.45 -19.33
CA ARG A 944 -2.60 -19.70 -20.77
C ARG A 944 -3.63 -18.83 -21.49
N ASN A 945 -4.68 -18.40 -20.80
CA ASN A 945 -5.80 -17.63 -21.35
C ASN A 945 -5.95 -16.30 -20.63
N LEU A 946 -4.92 -15.46 -20.71
CA LEU A 946 -4.89 -14.19 -19.99
C LEU A 946 -6.03 -13.26 -20.44
N PHE A 947 -6.95 -12.94 -19.52
CA PHE A 947 -8.03 -12.01 -19.70
C PHE A 947 -8.18 -11.17 -18.41
N CYS A 948 -8.09 -9.86 -18.49
CA CYS A 948 -7.89 -8.97 -17.34
C CYS A 948 -8.87 -7.78 -17.31
N SER A 949 -10.10 -7.99 -17.76
CA SER A 949 -11.21 -7.03 -17.69
C SER A 949 -12.51 -7.74 -17.28
N CYS A 950 -13.56 -6.98 -17.00
CA CYS A 950 -14.87 -7.55 -16.68
C CYS A 950 -15.41 -8.44 -17.80
N VAL A 951 -16.08 -9.54 -17.42
CA VAL A 951 -16.60 -10.58 -18.33
C VAL A 951 -18.05 -10.29 -18.70
#